data_b7a34ff5c5383106f14f1ee5b68606a4
#
_entry.id   b7a34ff5c5383106f14f1ee5b68606a4
#
_cell.length_a   1.000
_cell.length_b   1.000
_cell.length_c   1.000
_cell.angle_alpha   90.00
_cell.angle_beta   90.00
_cell.angle_gamma   90.00
#
_symmetry.space_group_name_H-M   'P 1'
#
loop_
_entity.id
_entity.type
_entity.pdbx_description
1 polymer ?
#
loop_
_entity_poly.entity_id
_entity_poly.type
_entity_poly.pdbx_seq_one_letter_code
_entity_poly.pdbx_strand_id
1 'polypeptide(L)'
;MSHTPIRALVATLIAAMPTFVALAQEVQDESAAPAHDRHLHKHNPDHATADDRSRFFTNRSSDIVLPLPGEEDAFSFVVYGDRTGGPDSGINILKDAVRDTNLLEPDFVMTVGDMIDGYNETDAWMAQMREFKGVMDELICPWFPVAGNHDIYYRGEGRTPDEHEPHYEMHFGPLWYAFEHKNCFFIILYTDEGNPETGERNFRKAASQEMSPEQLAWLGEMLDKGKDAQHVFLFMHHPRWIGGNYGDSWNTVHDMLVKAGNVSAVFAGHIHRMRYDPRDGIEYVTLATVGGHQNKVVPDAGWLHHYNIVTVRPNQVAHAALPVGQVIDVRELTSEVADQAMQLARESVTLSPALSIDSTGVSEGEVKLSFRNPTEYTVDYTLMPESRDSRWVAWPDHLHGSLEPGEELRASFQVAHSGGLDDTYRDLAVLVDAEMLLPGHRYRVPTIEADVPVQLDVDSLSTATEDLALVLDGHSSGVVQSDWVKLPDGPLTLEAWFTGEDYNGRRGLVTKTEGSEYGLFVTDGKPGFSIHIGGSYLNANLNQAVLEPGTRYHLAGVYDGSQARLYLDGKLVASNDKTGARRLNSLPLIIGGDVSGAGQPTSEFTGTIEAVRLSSTTRYTGEAVTPADQWETDDATVLLFDMDRKMGPWLIDESGNGAHAKLVGKAKLE
;
A
#
# COMPACT_ATOMS: atom_id res chain seq x y z
N MET A 1 9.02 35.07 -53.24
CA MET A 1 7.66 35.55 -53.67
C MET A 1 6.72 34.70 -52.81
N SER A 2 5.97 35.15 -52.01
CA SER A 2 5.39 36.25 -51.31
C SER A 2 4.74 35.66 -50.03
N HIS A 3 5.08 36.25 -48.91
CA HIS A 3 4.47 36.02 -47.61
C HIS A 3 3.05 36.57 -47.60
N THR A 4 2.14 35.96 -46.85
CA THR A 4 1.15 36.75 -46.09
C THR A 4 0.68 35.95 -44.83
N PRO A 5 0.68 36.54 -43.65
CA PRO A 5 0.19 35.93 -42.41
C PRO A 5 -1.27 36.28 -42.18
N ILE A 6 -2.05 35.36 -41.65
CA ILE A 6 -3.40 35.63 -41.15
C ILE A 6 -3.33 35.89 -39.64
N ARG A 7 -3.70 37.12 -39.29
CA ARG A 7 -3.87 37.61 -37.92
C ARG A 7 -5.19 37.10 -37.30
N ALA A 8 -5.09 36.83 -35.98
CA ALA A 8 -6.16 36.56 -35.09
C ALA A 8 -7.27 37.60 -35.07
N LEU A 9 -8.51 37.17 -34.97
CA LEU A 9 -9.63 37.98 -34.54
C LEU A 9 -10.20 37.37 -33.26
N VAL A 10 -9.93 38.02 -32.12
CA VAL A 10 -10.61 37.78 -30.84
C VAL A 10 -11.92 38.55 -30.92
N ALA A 11 -13.04 37.84 -30.92
CA ALA A 11 -14.34 38.45 -30.72
C ALA A 11 -14.92 37.90 -29.39
N THR A 12 -14.99 38.82 -28.44
CA THR A 12 -15.69 38.69 -27.17
C THR A 12 -17.19 38.64 -27.47
N LEU A 13 -17.85 37.53 -27.16
CA LEU A 13 -19.30 37.43 -27.08
C LEU A 13 -19.68 36.97 -25.68
N ILE A 14 -20.09 37.94 -24.84
CA ILE A 14 -20.88 37.70 -23.65
C ILE A 14 -22.32 37.54 -24.14
N ALA A 15 -22.89 36.35 -24.03
CA ALA A 15 -24.31 36.12 -24.21
C ALA A 15 -24.78 35.04 -23.26
N ALA A 16 -25.61 35.47 -22.33
CA ALA A 16 -26.69 34.80 -21.60
C ALA A 16 -26.72 33.25 -21.70
N MET A 17 -26.41 32.58 -20.61
CA MET A 17 -26.82 31.19 -20.39
C MET A 17 -28.32 31.11 -20.16
N PRO A 18 -29.10 30.36 -20.95
CA PRO A 18 -30.36 29.88 -20.50
C PRO A 18 -30.12 28.69 -19.56
N THR A 19 -30.73 28.75 -18.39
CA THR A 19 -30.89 27.66 -17.47
C THR A 19 -31.60 26.51 -18.18
N PHE A 20 -30.87 25.56 -18.72
CA PHE A 20 -31.41 24.26 -19.08
C PHE A 20 -31.63 23.47 -17.79
N VAL A 21 -32.85 23.45 -17.31
CA VAL A 21 -33.35 22.36 -16.50
C VAL A 21 -33.34 21.14 -17.43
N ALA A 22 -32.32 20.31 -17.30
CA ALA A 22 -32.30 19.00 -17.91
C ALA A 22 -33.37 18.18 -17.18
N LEU A 23 -34.55 18.08 -17.80
CA LEU A 23 -35.41 16.92 -17.58
C LEU A 23 -34.59 15.72 -18.03
N ALA A 24 -34.06 14.95 -17.05
CA ALA A 24 -33.61 13.59 -17.28
C ALA A 24 -34.87 12.83 -17.73
N GLN A 25 -35.03 12.68 -19.01
CA GLN A 25 -35.88 11.68 -19.59
C GLN A 25 -35.23 10.34 -19.22
N GLU A 26 -35.81 9.63 -18.24
CA GLU A 26 -35.53 8.21 -18.03
C GLU A 26 -35.86 7.51 -19.38
N VAL A 27 -34.78 7.21 -20.10
CA VAL A 27 -34.84 6.16 -21.11
C VAL A 27 -34.95 4.87 -20.29
N GLN A 28 -36.16 4.40 -20.10
CA GLN A 28 -36.43 3.04 -19.69
C GLN A 28 -35.90 2.15 -20.81
N ASP A 29 -34.72 1.60 -20.59
CA ASP A 29 -34.18 0.49 -21.38
C ASP A 29 -34.98 -0.75 -20.94
N GLU A 30 -36.05 -1.07 -21.69
CA GLU A 30 -36.91 -2.22 -21.44
C GLU A 30 -36.25 -3.57 -21.72
N SER A 31 -34.94 -3.63 -21.94
CA SER A 31 -34.21 -4.87 -22.20
C SER A 31 -33.28 -5.33 -21.07
N ALA A 32 -33.19 -4.61 -19.96
CA ALA A 32 -32.44 -5.09 -18.80
C ALA A 32 -33.34 -6.06 -18.00
N ALA A 33 -33.06 -7.37 -18.10
CA ALA A 33 -33.53 -8.31 -17.09
C ALA A 33 -33.18 -7.74 -15.70
N PRO A 34 -34.06 -7.91 -14.69
CA PRO A 34 -33.83 -7.32 -13.37
C PRO A 34 -32.45 -7.78 -12.89
N ALA A 35 -31.51 -6.84 -12.79
CA ALA A 35 -30.29 -7.06 -12.05
C ALA A 35 -30.75 -7.65 -10.72
N HIS A 36 -30.17 -8.80 -10.30
CA HIS A 36 -30.37 -9.30 -8.95
C HIS A 36 -30.09 -8.12 -8.03
N ASP A 37 -31.18 -7.59 -7.45
CA ASP A 37 -31.07 -6.49 -6.53
C ASP A 37 -30.10 -6.95 -5.46
N ARG A 38 -28.94 -6.34 -5.39
CA ARG A 38 -28.04 -6.55 -4.27
C ARG A 38 -28.74 -5.95 -3.07
N HIS A 39 -29.66 -6.73 -2.50
CA HIS A 39 -30.27 -6.41 -1.23
C HIS A 39 -29.18 -6.48 -0.17
N LEU A 40 -28.36 -5.43 -0.14
CA LEU A 40 -27.78 -5.05 1.13
C LEU A 40 -28.96 -4.95 2.07
N HIS A 41 -29.13 -5.92 2.95
CA HIS A 41 -30.07 -5.81 4.06
C HIS A 41 -29.66 -4.55 4.82
N LYS A 42 -30.20 -3.41 4.41
CA LYS A 42 -30.17 -2.22 5.23
C LYS A 42 -31.11 -2.55 6.38
N HIS A 43 -30.52 -3.01 7.48
CA HIS A 43 -31.25 -3.03 8.73
C HIS A 43 -31.77 -1.64 8.96
N ASN A 44 -33.09 -1.45 8.72
CA ASN A 44 -33.72 -0.20 9.06
C ASN A 44 -33.99 -0.25 10.58
N PRO A 45 -33.28 0.52 11.40
CA PRO A 45 -33.45 0.50 12.84
C PRO A 45 -34.85 0.88 13.30
N ASP A 46 -35.66 1.47 12.41
CA ASP A 46 -37.02 1.94 12.73
C ASP A 46 -38.10 0.86 12.62
N HIS A 47 -37.78 -0.39 12.22
CA HIS A 47 -38.76 -1.45 11.98
C HIS A 47 -38.40 -2.77 12.69
N ALA A 48 -38.12 -2.70 14.00
CA ALA A 48 -38.03 -3.94 14.81
C ALA A 48 -39.39 -4.65 14.82
N THR A 49 -39.39 -5.93 14.42
CA THR A 49 -40.56 -6.78 14.41
C THR A 49 -41.03 -7.18 15.79
N ALA A 50 -42.23 -7.76 15.93
CA ALA A 50 -42.64 -8.36 17.19
C ALA A 50 -41.76 -9.54 17.59
N ASP A 51 -41.18 -10.27 16.61
CA ASP A 51 -40.24 -11.36 16.80
C ASP A 51 -38.90 -10.88 17.36
N ASP A 52 -38.37 -9.79 16.84
CA ASP A 52 -37.15 -9.18 17.38
C ASP A 52 -37.29 -8.83 18.86
N ARG A 53 -38.45 -8.32 19.26
CA ARG A 53 -38.74 -8.02 20.67
C ARG A 53 -38.81 -9.24 21.55
N SER A 54 -39.21 -10.38 21.03
CA SER A 54 -39.31 -11.64 21.75
C SER A 54 -37.95 -12.29 21.99
N ARG A 55 -36.98 -12.02 21.14
CA ARG A 55 -35.60 -12.57 21.17
C ARG A 55 -34.54 -11.60 21.70
N PHE A 56 -34.87 -10.32 21.91
CA PHE A 56 -33.97 -9.32 22.43
C PHE A 56 -34.16 -9.09 23.93
N PHE A 57 -33.16 -9.40 24.73
CA PHE A 57 -33.26 -9.36 26.18
C PHE A 57 -32.36 -8.28 26.78
N THR A 58 -32.94 -7.38 27.59
CA THR A 58 -32.20 -6.36 28.33
C THR A 58 -32.94 -6.00 29.60
N ASN A 59 -32.20 -5.63 30.64
CA ASN A 59 -32.76 -5.03 31.87
C ASN A 59 -32.61 -3.52 31.88
N ARG A 60 -32.21 -2.92 30.74
CA ARG A 60 -32.11 -1.46 30.57
C ARG A 60 -33.38 -0.91 29.94
N SER A 61 -33.70 0.31 30.31
CA SER A 61 -34.76 1.09 29.68
C SER A 61 -34.22 1.73 28.39
N SER A 62 -34.81 1.36 27.26
CA SER A 62 -34.52 1.94 25.95
C SER A 62 -35.76 1.81 25.08
N ASP A 63 -36.09 2.87 24.35
CA ASP A 63 -37.16 2.87 23.33
C ASP A 63 -36.67 2.25 22.00
N ILE A 64 -35.35 1.99 21.89
CA ILE A 64 -34.73 1.40 20.71
C ILE A 64 -34.62 -0.10 20.90
N VAL A 65 -35.19 -0.87 19.98
CA VAL A 65 -34.99 -2.31 19.84
C VAL A 65 -34.06 -2.53 18.66
N LEU A 66 -32.92 -3.17 18.89
CA LEU A 66 -32.00 -3.51 17.82
C LEU A 66 -32.60 -4.63 16.96
N PRO A 67 -32.64 -4.47 15.62
CA PRO A 67 -33.12 -5.53 14.73
C PRO A 67 -32.19 -6.73 14.81
N LEU A 68 -32.76 -7.92 14.98
CA LEU A 68 -31.99 -9.16 14.98
C LEU A 68 -31.82 -9.69 13.56
N PRO A 69 -30.73 -10.43 13.29
CA PRO A 69 -30.56 -11.10 12.00
C PRO A 69 -31.69 -12.13 11.79
N GLY A 70 -32.09 -12.33 10.52
CA GLY A 70 -33.04 -13.36 10.13
C GLY A 70 -32.48 -14.76 10.45
N GLU A 71 -33.38 -15.69 10.82
CA GLU A 71 -33.04 -17.10 11.05
C GLU A 71 -33.26 -17.92 9.76
N GLU A 72 -32.62 -17.46 8.66
CA GLU A 72 -32.71 -18.14 7.37
C GLU A 72 -31.60 -19.17 7.24
N ASP A 73 -31.90 -20.28 6.57
CA ASP A 73 -30.87 -21.26 6.20
C ASP A 73 -29.87 -20.62 5.25
N ALA A 74 -28.60 -20.69 5.59
CA ALA A 74 -27.48 -20.22 4.77
C ALA A 74 -26.36 -21.25 4.79
N PHE A 75 -25.61 -21.30 3.69
CA PHE A 75 -24.39 -22.09 3.62
C PHE A 75 -23.36 -21.37 2.78
N SER A 76 -22.12 -21.81 2.84
CA SER A 76 -21.06 -21.31 1.99
C SER A 76 -20.30 -22.42 1.31
N PHE A 77 -19.81 -22.14 0.12
CA PHE A 77 -18.82 -22.98 -0.56
C PHE A 77 -17.69 -22.12 -1.10
N VAL A 78 -16.55 -22.74 -1.31
CA VAL A 78 -15.37 -22.08 -1.86
C VAL A 78 -15.13 -22.57 -3.30
N VAL A 79 -14.62 -21.70 -4.16
CA VAL A 79 -14.23 -22.05 -5.54
C VAL A 79 -12.76 -21.73 -5.75
N TYR A 80 -11.97 -22.75 -6.12
CA TYR A 80 -10.56 -22.65 -6.45
C TYR A 80 -10.35 -22.47 -7.94
N GLY A 81 -9.48 -21.54 -8.31
CA GLY A 81 -8.98 -21.37 -9.66
C GLY A 81 -7.89 -22.37 -10.05
N ASP A 82 -7.24 -22.12 -11.16
CA ASP A 82 -6.23 -22.97 -11.79
C ASP A 82 -4.94 -23.10 -10.95
N ARG A 83 -4.35 -24.30 -10.88
CA ARG A 83 -3.04 -24.54 -10.24
C ARG A 83 -1.92 -24.64 -11.29
N THR A 84 -2.24 -24.83 -12.53
CA THR A 84 -1.33 -25.20 -13.62
C THR A 84 -0.41 -24.06 -14.08
N GLY A 85 0.73 -24.42 -14.70
CA GLY A 85 1.63 -23.52 -15.42
C GLY A 85 2.47 -22.57 -14.55
N GLY A 86 2.37 -22.67 -13.23
CA GLY A 86 3.17 -21.90 -12.28
C GLY A 86 4.51 -22.60 -11.95
N PRO A 87 5.34 -21.99 -11.12
CA PRO A 87 6.54 -22.64 -10.60
C PRO A 87 6.16 -23.83 -9.70
N ASP A 88 7.10 -24.76 -9.49
CA ASP A 88 6.90 -25.91 -8.59
C ASP A 88 6.45 -25.46 -7.18
N SER A 89 6.97 -24.32 -6.71
CA SER A 89 6.58 -23.70 -5.43
C SER A 89 5.12 -23.25 -5.36
N GLY A 90 4.40 -23.17 -6.49
CA GLY A 90 2.97 -22.83 -6.54
C GLY A 90 2.08 -23.80 -5.75
N ILE A 91 2.56 -25.03 -5.48
CA ILE A 91 1.88 -25.95 -4.58
C ILE A 91 1.75 -25.40 -3.15
N ASN A 92 2.67 -24.54 -2.72
CA ASN A 92 2.59 -23.90 -1.40
C ASN A 92 1.47 -22.85 -1.35
N ILE A 93 1.19 -22.16 -2.48
CA ILE A 93 0.02 -21.28 -2.59
C ILE A 93 -1.29 -22.07 -2.42
N LEU A 94 -1.37 -23.26 -3.02
CA LEU A 94 -2.52 -24.15 -2.82
C LEU A 94 -2.64 -24.59 -1.36
N LYS A 95 -1.54 -24.91 -0.67
CA LYS A 95 -1.55 -25.25 0.77
C LYS A 95 -2.06 -24.08 1.61
N ASP A 96 -1.63 -22.86 1.30
CA ASP A 96 -2.12 -21.67 1.98
C ASP A 96 -3.62 -21.44 1.73
N ALA A 97 -4.11 -21.69 0.49
CA ALA A 97 -5.55 -21.64 0.19
C ALA A 97 -6.35 -22.68 0.97
N VAL A 98 -5.82 -23.91 1.11
CA VAL A 98 -6.44 -24.98 1.92
C VAL A 98 -6.48 -24.60 3.40
N ARG A 99 -5.39 -24.03 3.94
CA ARG A 99 -5.35 -23.54 5.32
C ARG A 99 -6.39 -22.43 5.54
N ASP A 100 -6.43 -21.43 4.66
CA ASP A 100 -7.41 -20.34 4.71
C ASP A 100 -8.85 -20.87 4.67
N THR A 101 -9.10 -21.82 3.77
CA THR A 101 -10.42 -22.46 3.62
C THR A 101 -10.84 -23.24 4.86
N ASN A 102 -9.91 -23.96 5.50
CA ASN A 102 -10.19 -24.67 6.74
C ASN A 102 -10.54 -23.72 7.90
N LEU A 103 -10.01 -22.49 7.91
CA LEU A 103 -10.40 -21.44 8.87
C LEU A 103 -11.79 -20.87 8.59
N LEU A 104 -12.20 -20.83 7.32
CA LEU A 104 -13.52 -20.33 6.90
C LEU A 104 -14.64 -21.37 7.08
N GLU A 105 -14.30 -22.65 7.21
CA GLU A 105 -15.22 -23.78 7.42
C GLU A 105 -16.43 -23.80 6.44
N PRO A 106 -16.20 -23.76 5.10
CA PRO A 106 -17.31 -23.85 4.15
C PRO A 106 -17.89 -25.28 4.13
N ASP A 107 -19.09 -25.45 3.59
CA ASP A 107 -19.70 -26.78 3.45
C ASP A 107 -18.90 -27.67 2.46
N PHE A 108 -18.31 -27.09 1.43
CA PHE A 108 -17.46 -27.81 0.46
C PHE A 108 -16.61 -26.84 -0.39
N VAL A 109 -15.69 -27.40 -1.16
CA VAL A 109 -14.86 -26.69 -2.16
C VAL A 109 -15.19 -27.20 -3.55
N MET A 110 -15.30 -26.28 -4.53
CA MET A 110 -15.33 -26.59 -5.96
C MET A 110 -14.00 -26.20 -6.60
N THR A 111 -13.54 -26.89 -7.62
CA THR A 111 -12.48 -26.40 -8.50
C THR A 111 -13.08 -25.94 -9.84
N VAL A 112 -12.27 -25.30 -10.70
CA VAL A 112 -12.67 -24.96 -12.08
C VAL A 112 -11.73 -25.57 -13.13
N GLY A 113 -11.01 -26.63 -12.76
CA GLY A 113 -10.11 -27.36 -13.65
C GLY A 113 -8.65 -26.91 -13.57
N ASP A 114 -7.83 -27.53 -14.41
CA ASP A 114 -6.39 -27.29 -14.49
C ASP A 114 -5.68 -27.43 -13.12
N MET A 115 -5.94 -28.57 -12.48
CA MET A 115 -5.46 -28.89 -11.13
C MET A 115 -3.99 -29.30 -11.10
N ILE A 116 -3.43 -29.75 -12.23
CA ILE A 116 -2.04 -30.19 -12.39
C ILE A 116 -1.41 -29.54 -13.61
N ASP A 117 -0.08 -29.58 -13.75
CA ASP A 117 0.59 -29.05 -14.94
C ASP A 117 0.32 -29.89 -16.20
N GLY A 118 0.09 -31.18 -16.05
CA GLY A 118 -0.37 -32.06 -17.11
C GLY A 118 0.49 -32.05 -18.39
N TYR A 119 -0.12 -32.38 -19.53
CA TYR A 119 0.51 -32.47 -20.86
C TYR A 119 1.76 -33.38 -20.94
N ASN A 120 1.90 -34.29 -19.98
CA ASN A 120 3.10 -35.10 -19.77
C ASN A 120 2.81 -36.59 -19.76
N GLU A 121 3.86 -37.40 -19.61
CA GLU A 121 3.78 -38.86 -19.52
C GLU A 121 2.98 -39.28 -18.25
N THR A 122 2.35 -40.47 -18.35
CA THR A 122 1.50 -41.01 -17.28
C THR A 122 2.15 -41.02 -15.92
N ASP A 123 3.44 -41.39 -15.82
CA ASP A 123 4.13 -41.42 -14.52
C ASP A 123 4.26 -40.03 -13.90
N ALA A 124 4.56 -39.01 -14.72
CA ALA A 124 4.62 -37.62 -14.28
C ALA A 124 3.21 -37.10 -13.93
N TRP A 125 2.21 -37.40 -14.75
CA TRP A 125 0.82 -37.09 -14.46
C TRP A 125 0.38 -37.69 -13.11
N MET A 126 0.69 -38.96 -12.86
CA MET A 126 0.38 -39.64 -11.60
C MET A 126 1.12 -39.03 -10.41
N ALA A 127 2.32 -38.51 -10.59
CA ALA A 127 3.06 -37.83 -9.54
C ALA A 127 2.40 -36.49 -9.18
N GLN A 128 2.07 -35.68 -10.16
CA GLN A 128 1.38 -34.40 -9.98
C GLN A 128 -0.03 -34.58 -9.39
N MET A 129 -0.78 -35.57 -9.84
CA MET A 129 -2.07 -35.93 -9.27
C MET A 129 -1.98 -36.25 -7.80
N ARG A 130 -0.98 -37.07 -7.39
CA ARG A 130 -0.78 -37.41 -5.97
C ARG A 130 -0.38 -36.20 -5.14
N GLU A 131 0.45 -35.31 -5.69
CA GLU A 131 0.84 -34.06 -5.01
C GLU A 131 -0.37 -33.16 -4.78
N PHE A 132 -1.14 -32.88 -5.83
CA PHE A 132 -2.35 -32.05 -5.75
C PHE A 132 -3.36 -32.63 -4.74
N LYS A 133 -3.71 -33.91 -4.89
CA LYS A 133 -4.65 -34.60 -3.98
C LYS A 133 -4.13 -34.60 -2.54
N GLY A 134 -2.83 -34.82 -2.35
CA GLY A 134 -2.24 -34.80 -1.00
C GLY A 134 -2.46 -33.47 -0.29
N VAL A 135 -2.47 -32.35 -1.01
CA VAL A 135 -2.80 -31.05 -0.45
C VAL A 135 -4.31 -30.89 -0.26
N MET A 136 -5.11 -31.25 -1.26
CA MET A 136 -6.58 -31.11 -1.18
C MET A 136 -7.20 -32.02 -0.11
N ASP A 137 -6.61 -33.16 0.18
CA ASP A 137 -7.06 -34.10 1.23
C ASP A 137 -6.81 -33.56 2.66
N GLU A 138 -6.10 -32.42 2.81
CA GLU A 138 -5.99 -31.68 4.08
C GLU A 138 -7.21 -30.78 4.36
N LEU A 139 -8.13 -30.60 3.39
CA LEU A 139 -9.41 -29.92 3.63
C LEU A 139 -10.26 -30.67 4.64
N ILE A 140 -10.87 -29.94 5.58
CA ILE A 140 -11.82 -30.50 6.56
C ILE A 140 -13.24 -30.71 6.00
N CYS A 141 -13.48 -30.20 4.78
CA CYS A 141 -14.74 -30.36 4.05
C CYS A 141 -14.54 -31.13 2.73
N PRO A 142 -15.60 -31.70 2.12
CA PRO A 142 -15.52 -32.32 0.81
C PRO A 142 -15.07 -31.33 -0.28
N TRP A 143 -14.43 -31.84 -1.34
CA TRP A 143 -14.14 -31.06 -2.52
C TRP A 143 -14.58 -31.80 -3.80
N PHE A 144 -14.92 -31.03 -4.82
CA PHE A 144 -15.51 -31.51 -6.07
C PHE A 144 -14.68 -31.02 -7.27
N PRO A 145 -14.07 -31.93 -8.05
CA PRO A 145 -13.19 -31.56 -9.15
C PRO A 145 -13.96 -31.18 -10.42
N VAL A 146 -13.39 -30.27 -11.20
CA VAL A 146 -13.74 -29.99 -12.61
C VAL A 146 -12.53 -30.37 -13.45
N ALA A 147 -12.75 -31.00 -14.62
CA ALA A 147 -11.66 -31.34 -15.53
C ALA A 147 -11.28 -30.14 -16.40
N GLY A 148 -10.00 -29.78 -16.40
CA GLY A 148 -9.41 -28.80 -17.33
C GLY A 148 -8.51 -29.45 -18.36
N ASN A 149 -8.05 -28.66 -19.34
CA ASN A 149 -7.25 -29.19 -20.44
C ASN A 149 -5.88 -29.74 -20.00
N HIS A 150 -5.30 -29.22 -18.93
CA HIS A 150 -4.07 -29.75 -18.37
C HIS A 150 -4.27 -31.09 -17.65
N ASP A 151 -5.43 -31.33 -17.13
CA ASP A 151 -5.74 -32.58 -16.43
C ASP A 151 -5.93 -33.76 -17.39
N ILE A 152 -6.26 -33.48 -18.66
CA ILE A 152 -6.75 -34.46 -19.62
C ILE A 152 -5.78 -34.70 -20.76
N TYR A 153 -5.16 -33.64 -21.29
CA TYR A 153 -4.43 -33.73 -22.56
C TYR A 153 -3.02 -34.28 -22.39
N TYR A 154 -2.63 -35.08 -23.38
CA TYR A 154 -1.25 -35.41 -23.65
C TYR A 154 -0.83 -34.80 -25.03
N ARG A 155 0.35 -34.23 -25.11
CA ARG A 155 0.89 -33.57 -26.33
C ARG A 155 2.13 -34.23 -26.89
N GLY A 156 2.38 -35.49 -26.55
CA GLY A 156 3.51 -36.25 -27.05
C GLY A 156 3.25 -36.93 -28.43
N GLU A 157 4.32 -37.23 -29.14
CA GLU A 157 4.24 -37.95 -30.42
C GLU A 157 3.74 -39.41 -30.25
N GLY A 158 2.76 -39.81 -31.07
CA GLY A 158 2.25 -41.18 -31.10
C GLY A 158 1.26 -41.56 -30.02
N ARG A 159 0.76 -40.58 -29.21
CA ARG A 159 -0.26 -40.80 -28.19
C ARG A 159 -1.53 -40.00 -28.50
N THR A 160 -2.66 -40.46 -27.92
CA THR A 160 -3.95 -39.77 -28.14
C THR A 160 -4.06 -38.52 -27.27
N PRO A 161 -4.69 -37.44 -27.77
CA PRO A 161 -4.85 -36.21 -26.97
C PRO A 161 -5.63 -36.40 -25.68
N ASP A 162 -6.48 -37.40 -25.62
CA ASP A 162 -7.36 -37.72 -24.50
C ASP A 162 -6.81 -38.80 -23.56
N GLU A 163 -5.53 -39.08 -23.63
CA GLU A 163 -4.90 -40.18 -22.90
C GLU A 163 -5.17 -40.19 -21.40
N HIS A 164 -5.31 -39.05 -20.80
CA HIS A 164 -5.50 -38.93 -19.35
C HIS A 164 -6.97 -38.88 -18.90
N GLU A 165 -7.96 -38.89 -19.81
CA GLU A 165 -9.37 -38.99 -19.39
C GLU A 165 -9.66 -40.19 -18.47
N PRO A 166 -9.24 -41.41 -18.82
CA PRO A 166 -9.45 -42.56 -17.94
C PRO A 166 -8.72 -42.45 -16.62
N HIS A 167 -7.54 -41.79 -16.59
CA HIS A 167 -6.80 -41.55 -15.37
C HIS A 167 -7.51 -40.51 -14.50
N TYR A 168 -8.05 -39.44 -15.12
CA TYR A 168 -8.84 -38.44 -14.43
C TYR A 168 -10.07 -39.08 -13.78
N GLU A 169 -10.87 -39.86 -14.53
CA GLU A 169 -12.05 -40.52 -14.01
C GLU A 169 -11.74 -41.51 -12.88
N MET A 170 -10.57 -42.17 -12.95
CA MET A 170 -10.14 -43.12 -11.90
C MET A 170 -9.71 -42.41 -10.61
N HIS A 171 -9.11 -41.25 -10.69
CA HIS A 171 -8.44 -40.63 -9.55
C HIS A 171 -9.11 -39.35 -9.02
N PHE A 172 -9.80 -38.60 -9.87
CA PHE A 172 -10.50 -37.36 -9.50
C PHE A 172 -12.02 -37.57 -9.45
N GLY A 173 -12.62 -38.16 -10.45
CA GLY A 173 -14.05 -38.38 -10.54
C GLY A 173 -14.60 -38.27 -11.95
N PRO A 174 -15.92 -38.32 -12.16
CA PRO A 174 -16.53 -38.24 -13.48
C PRO A 174 -16.20 -36.93 -14.19
N LEU A 175 -16.10 -36.94 -15.52
CA LEU A 175 -15.83 -35.75 -16.34
C LEU A 175 -16.95 -34.71 -16.25
N TRP A 176 -18.21 -35.18 -16.16
CA TRP A 176 -19.37 -34.31 -15.84
C TRP A 176 -20.31 -35.03 -14.88
N TYR A 177 -20.92 -34.26 -13.97
CA TYR A 177 -21.81 -34.77 -12.93
C TYR A 177 -22.66 -33.66 -12.31
N ALA A 178 -23.62 -34.00 -11.50
CA ALA A 178 -24.42 -33.07 -10.74
C ALA A 178 -24.73 -33.59 -9.34
N PHE A 179 -24.96 -32.68 -8.41
CA PHE A 179 -25.39 -33.05 -7.04
C PHE A 179 -26.30 -31.96 -6.44
N GLU A 180 -26.98 -32.33 -5.36
CA GLU A 180 -27.85 -31.44 -4.60
C GLU A 180 -27.25 -31.14 -3.24
N HIS A 181 -27.40 -29.92 -2.78
CA HIS A 181 -27.04 -29.50 -1.42
C HIS A 181 -27.94 -28.34 -0.96
N LYS A 182 -28.61 -28.50 0.20
CA LYS A 182 -29.45 -27.46 0.84
C LYS A 182 -30.38 -26.76 -0.15
N ASN A 183 -31.18 -27.53 -0.88
CA ASN A 183 -32.12 -27.03 -1.89
C ASN A 183 -31.49 -26.21 -3.05
N CYS A 184 -30.19 -26.41 -3.30
CA CYS A 184 -29.49 -25.92 -4.46
C CYS A 184 -28.98 -27.07 -5.32
N PHE A 185 -28.80 -26.81 -6.63
CA PHE A 185 -28.39 -27.84 -7.58
C PHE A 185 -27.07 -27.38 -8.25
N PHE A 186 -26.11 -28.30 -8.28
CA PHE A 186 -24.75 -28.07 -8.77
C PHE A 186 -24.50 -28.95 -9.98
N ILE A 187 -24.12 -28.33 -11.11
CA ILE A 187 -23.90 -29.01 -12.38
C ILE A 187 -22.45 -28.77 -12.82
N ILE A 188 -21.70 -29.81 -13.02
CA ILE A 188 -20.33 -29.80 -13.48
C ILE A 188 -20.28 -30.23 -14.93
N LEU A 189 -19.68 -29.41 -15.78
CA LEU A 189 -19.56 -29.61 -17.22
C LEU A 189 -18.12 -29.88 -17.63
N TYR A 190 -17.95 -30.72 -18.61
CA TYR A 190 -16.66 -30.99 -19.24
C TYR A 190 -16.50 -30.16 -20.52
N THR A 191 -15.45 -29.37 -20.63
CA THR A 191 -15.26 -28.44 -21.77
C THR A 191 -14.20 -28.86 -22.75
N ASP A 192 -13.56 -30.01 -22.55
CA ASP A 192 -12.46 -30.50 -23.38
C ASP A 192 -12.82 -31.76 -24.19
N GLU A 193 -14.10 -31.94 -24.49
CA GLU A 193 -14.58 -33.04 -25.35
C GLU A 193 -13.95 -33.01 -26.76
N GLY A 194 -13.61 -31.80 -27.26
CA GLY A 194 -13.12 -31.55 -28.57
C GLY A 194 -14.23 -31.36 -29.62
N ASN A 195 -13.89 -31.35 -30.85
CA ASN A 195 -14.86 -31.23 -31.95
C ASN A 195 -15.72 -32.51 -32.05
N PRO A 196 -17.06 -32.39 -31.90
CA PRO A 196 -17.93 -33.55 -31.87
C PRO A 196 -18.00 -34.36 -33.20
N GLU A 197 -17.61 -33.75 -34.32
CA GLU A 197 -17.63 -34.43 -35.62
C GLU A 197 -16.28 -35.08 -35.97
N THR A 198 -15.17 -34.42 -35.62
CA THR A 198 -13.82 -34.86 -36.05
C THR A 198 -12.98 -35.43 -34.91
N GLY A 199 -13.38 -35.22 -33.66
CA GLY A 199 -12.59 -35.57 -32.46
C GLY A 199 -11.36 -34.71 -32.28
N GLU A 200 -11.20 -33.61 -33.06
CA GLU A 200 -10.06 -32.70 -32.89
C GLU A 200 -10.14 -31.97 -31.55
N ARG A 201 -9.09 -32.10 -30.74
CA ARG A 201 -8.96 -31.40 -29.44
C ARG A 201 -7.99 -30.24 -29.57
N ASN A 202 -8.54 -29.08 -29.83
CA ASN A 202 -7.78 -27.84 -29.95
C ASN A 202 -8.58 -26.66 -29.38
N PHE A 203 -8.36 -26.32 -28.13
CA PHE A 203 -9.11 -25.24 -27.44
C PHE A 203 -8.96 -23.85 -28.10
N ARG A 204 -8.04 -23.67 -29.06
CA ARG A 204 -7.91 -22.46 -29.88
C ARG A 204 -8.83 -22.42 -31.10
N LYS A 205 -9.59 -23.49 -31.37
CA LYS A 205 -10.53 -23.56 -32.46
C LYS A 205 -11.96 -23.61 -31.95
N ALA A 206 -12.80 -22.70 -32.42
CA ALA A 206 -14.21 -22.63 -32.03
C ALA A 206 -14.97 -23.96 -32.18
N ALA A 207 -14.70 -24.69 -33.28
CA ALA A 207 -15.33 -26.00 -33.52
C ALA A 207 -14.95 -27.09 -32.50
N SER A 208 -13.84 -26.93 -31.76
CA SER A 208 -13.45 -27.82 -30.68
C SER A 208 -13.96 -27.35 -29.31
N GLN A 209 -14.72 -26.26 -29.27
CA GLN A 209 -15.34 -25.69 -28.07
C GLN A 209 -16.86 -25.94 -28.02
N GLU A 210 -17.38 -26.69 -28.95
CA GLU A 210 -18.78 -27.10 -28.96
C GLU A 210 -19.01 -28.17 -27.90
N MET A 211 -20.16 -28.11 -27.22
CA MET A 211 -20.60 -29.18 -26.34
C MET A 211 -21.13 -30.33 -27.18
N SER A 212 -20.79 -31.56 -26.84
CA SER A 212 -21.32 -32.74 -27.55
C SER A 212 -22.84 -32.81 -27.43
N PRO A 213 -23.54 -33.42 -28.43
CA PRO A 213 -24.97 -33.64 -28.30
C PRO A 213 -25.37 -34.48 -27.09
N GLU A 214 -24.49 -35.38 -26.63
CA GLU A 214 -24.69 -36.18 -25.43
C GLU A 214 -24.69 -35.35 -24.18
N GLN A 215 -23.66 -34.52 -23.94
CA GLN A 215 -23.55 -33.66 -22.77
C GLN A 215 -24.63 -32.56 -22.80
N LEU A 216 -24.98 -32.03 -24.00
CA LEU A 216 -26.05 -31.05 -24.14
C LEU A 216 -27.42 -31.64 -23.77
N ALA A 217 -27.72 -32.87 -24.16
CA ALA A 217 -28.95 -33.57 -23.77
C ALA A 217 -28.97 -33.82 -22.24
N TRP A 218 -27.84 -34.29 -21.68
CA TRP A 218 -27.70 -34.51 -20.25
C TRP A 218 -27.85 -33.21 -19.45
N LEU A 219 -27.30 -32.08 -19.92
CA LEU A 219 -27.49 -30.78 -19.29
C LEU A 219 -28.98 -30.42 -19.24
N GLY A 220 -29.72 -30.65 -20.36
CA GLY A 220 -31.16 -30.43 -20.39
C GLY A 220 -31.92 -31.26 -19.34
N GLU A 221 -31.55 -32.54 -19.17
CA GLU A 221 -32.12 -33.40 -18.14
C GLU A 221 -31.79 -32.91 -16.72
N MET A 222 -30.54 -32.41 -16.48
CA MET A 222 -30.13 -31.89 -15.17
C MET A 222 -30.82 -30.57 -14.83
N LEU A 223 -31.02 -29.68 -15.80
CA LEU A 223 -31.79 -28.45 -15.61
C LEU A 223 -33.26 -28.75 -15.28
N ASP A 224 -33.89 -29.74 -15.94
CA ASP A 224 -35.28 -30.18 -15.57
C ASP A 224 -35.31 -30.80 -14.18
N LYS A 225 -34.29 -31.57 -13.81
CA LYS A 225 -34.19 -32.17 -12.46
C LYS A 225 -34.01 -31.10 -11.39
N GLY A 226 -33.21 -30.08 -11.64
CA GLY A 226 -32.95 -28.95 -10.73
C GLY A 226 -33.99 -27.83 -10.78
N LYS A 227 -35.12 -27.99 -11.52
CA LYS A 227 -36.08 -26.89 -11.74
C LYS A 227 -36.75 -26.34 -10.45
N ASP A 228 -36.86 -27.15 -9.44
CA ASP A 228 -37.48 -26.79 -8.15
C ASP A 228 -36.42 -26.32 -7.12
N ALA A 229 -35.14 -26.33 -7.47
CA ALA A 229 -34.06 -25.81 -6.62
C ALA A 229 -34.14 -24.27 -6.55
N GLN A 230 -33.77 -23.72 -5.40
CA GLN A 230 -33.72 -22.25 -5.21
C GLN A 230 -32.63 -21.61 -6.10
N HIS A 231 -31.50 -22.27 -6.22
CA HIS A 231 -30.38 -21.83 -7.03
C HIS A 231 -29.79 -23.02 -7.77
N VAL A 232 -29.40 -22.80 -9.03
CA VAL A 232 -28.60 -23.72 -9.83
C VAL A 232 -27.25 -23.06 -10.12
N PHE A 233 -26.17 -23.79 -9.86
CA PHE A 233 -24.80 -23.36 -10.11
C PHE A 233 -24.14 -24.28 -11.13
N LEU A 234 -23.42 -23.69 -12.11
CA LEU A 234 -22.66 -24.45 -13.07
C LEU A 234 -21.16 -24.22 -12.89
N PHE A 235 -20.37 -25.27 -13.10
CA PHE A 235 -18.91 -25.23 -13.04
C PHE A 235 -18.33 -25.87 -14.29
N MET A 236 -17.35 -25.22 -14.87
CA MET A 236 -16.65 -25.69 -16.06
C MET A 236 -15.25 -25.10 -16.14
N HIS A 237 -14.41 -25.57 -17.06
CA HIS A 237 -13.07 -25.03 -17.17
C HIS A 237 -12.99 -23.83 -18.14
N HIS A 238 -13.37 -24.03 -19.42
CA HIS A 238 -13.27 -22.95 -20.41
C HIS A 238 -14.43 -21.95 -20.31
N PRO A 239 -14.16 -20.62 -20.16
CA PRO A 239 -15.20 -19.59 -20.08
C PRO A 239 -15.79 -19.29 -21.47
N ARG A 240 -16.57 -20.22 -22.02
CA ARG A 240 -17.07 -20.20 -23.41
C ARG A 240 -17.94 -18.99 -23.73
N TRP A 241 -18.51 -18.33 -22.74
CA TRP A 241 -19.33 -17.10 -22.93
C TRP A 241 -18.53 -15.88 -23.41
N ILE A 242 -17.19 -15.88 -23.26
CA ILE A 242 -16.34 -14.74 -23.63
C ILE A 242 -16.28 -14.56 -25.17
N GLY A 243 -16.60 -15.61 -25.94
CA GLY A 243 -16.53 -15.58 -27.41
C GLY A 243 -15.08 -15.68 -27.95
N GLY A 244 -14.82 -15.13 -29.12
CA GLY A 244 -13.51 -15.22 -29.74
C GLY A 244 -13.16 -16.65 -30.12
N ASN A 245 -12.08 -17.22 -29.62
CA ASN A 245 -11.66 -18.59 -29.88
C ASN A 245 -12.67 -19.66 -29.42
N TYR A 246 -13.58 -19.29 -28.48
CA TYR A 246 -14.62 -20.20 -28.00
C TYR A 246 -15.83 -20.27 -28.94
N GLY A 247 -15.92 -19.40 -29.96
CA GLY A 247 -17.06 -19.35 -30.89
C GLY A 247 -18.36 -18.89 -30.22
N ASP A 248 -19.47 -19.22 -30.86
CA ASP A 248 -20.82 -18.79 -30.45
C ASP A 248 -21.70 -19.95 -29.94
N SER A 249 -21.19 -21.18 -29.86
CA SER A 249 -21.97 -22.36 -29.44
C SER A 249 -22.54 -22.26 -28.05
N TRP A 250 -21.85 -21.51 -27.17
CA TRP A 250 -22.34 -21.23 -25.82
C TRP A 250 -23.68 -20.51 -25.76
N ASN A 251 -24.08 -19.75 -26.81
CA ASN A 251 -25.36 -19.07 -26.83
C ASN A 251 -26.55 -20.07 -26.72
N THR A 252 -26.43 -21.24 -27.34
CA THR A 252 -27.42 -22.32 -27.20
C THR A 252 -27.53 -22.81 -25.76
N VAL A 253 -26.43 -22.99 -25.08
CA VAL A 253 -26.39 -23.36 -23.66
C VAL A 253 -26.95 -22.24 -22.82
N HIS A 254 -26.54 -20.99 -23.05
CA HIS A 254 -27.06 -19.84 -22.34
C HIS A 254 -28.58 -19.71 -22.42
N ASP A 255 -29.17 -19.91 -23.61
CA ASP A 255 -30.63 -19.90 -23.80
C ASP A 255 -31.33 -20.99 -22.96
N MET A 256 -30.69 -22.16 -22.81
CA MET A 256 -31.20 -23.23 -21.91
C MET A 256 -31.15 -22.79 -20.45
N LEU A 257 -30.05 -22.15 -20.02
CA LEU A 257 -29.91 -21.64 -18.64
C LEU A 257 -30.92 -20.54 -18.32
N VAL A 258 -31.12 -19.61 -19.23
CA VAL A 258 -32.14 -18.53 -19.09
C VAL A 258 -33.54 -19.14 -19.03
N LYS A 259 -33.85 -20.16 -19.86
CA LYS A 259 -35.13 -20.85 -19.85
C LYS A 259 -35.39 -21.60 -18.54
N ALA A 260 -34.37 -22.13 -17.91
CA ALA A 260 -34.49 -22.80 -16.60
C ALA A 260 -34.93 -21.83 -15.51
N GLY A 261 -34.50 -20.57 -15.56
CA GLY A 261 -35.01 -19.45 -14.75
C GLY A 261 -34.49 -19.37 -13.34
N ASN A 262 -33.74 -20.36 -12.85
CA ASN A 262 -33.18 -20.43 -11.51
C ASN A 262 -31.65 -20.64 -11.49
N VAL A 263 -31.00 -20.44 -12.62
CA VAL A 263 -29.54 -20.48 -12.70
C VAL A 263 -28.98 -19.16 -12.16
N SER A 264 -28.21 -19.24 -11.08
CA SER A 264 -27.67 -18.06 -10.40
C SER A 264 -26.28 -17.69 -10.90
N ALA A 265 -25.37 -18.69 -11.02
CA ALA A 265 -24.02 -18.40 -11.46
C ALA A 265 -23.38 -19.55 -12.28
N VAL A 266 -22.43 -19.17 -13.12
CA VAL A 266 -21.54 -20.06 -13.87
C VAL A 266 -20.09 -19.71 -13.57
N PHE A 267 -19.30 -20.65 -13.11
CA PHE A 267 -17.90 -20.48 -12.73
C PHE A 267 -16.99 -21.17 -13.76
N ALA A 268 -15.86 -20.51 -14.11
CA ALA A 268 -14.83 -21.08 -14.94
C ALA A 268 -13.43 -20.59 -14.58
N GLY A 269 -12.38 -21.24 -15.14
CA GLY A 269 -10.98 -20.89 -14.99
C GLY A 269 -10.31 -20.57 -16.34
N HIS A 270 -9.20 -21.25 -16.64
CA HIS A 270 -8.46 -21.26 -17.90
C HIS A 270 -7.73 -19.98 -18.30
N ILE A 271 -8.32 -18.83 -18.12
CA ILE A 271 -7.72 -17.55 -18.54
C ILE A 271 -6.81 -16.93 -17.46
N HIS A 272 -6.71 -17.58 -16.30
CA HIS A 272 -5.89 -17.15 -15.16
C HIS A 272 -6.13 -15.69 -14.75
N ARG A 273 -7.38 -15.25 -14.91
CA ARG A 273 -7.79 -13.88 -14.56
C ARG A 273 -9.17 -13.87 -13.93
N MET A 274 -9.31 -13.26 -12.79
CA MET A 274 -10.61 -12.99 -12.19
C MET A 274 -11.38 -12.00 -13.04
N ARG A 275 -12.62 -12.37 -13.41
CA ARG A 275 -13.47 -11.54 -14.25
C ARG A 275 -14.95 -11.84 -13.98
N TYR A 276 -15.78 -10.83 -14.09
CA TYR A 276 -17.23 -10.90 -13.91
C TYR A 276 -17.96 -10.40 -15.15
N ASP A 277 -18.82 -11.21 -15.72
CA ASP A 277 -19.59 -10.94 -16.95
C ASP A 277 -21.07 -11.24 -16.73
N PRO A 278 -21.88 -10.36 -16.09
CA PRO A 278 -23.29 -10.62 -15.88
C PRO A 278 -24.07 -10.60 -17.21
N ARG A 279 -24.94 -11.60 -17.42
CA ARG A 279 -25.75 -11.68 -18.63
C ARG A 279 -27.10 -12.32 -18.31
N ASP A 280 -28.21 -11.62 -18.66
CA ASP A 280 -29.60 -12.12 -18.56
C ASP A 280 -29.95 -12.68 -17.16
N GLY A 281 -29.46 -12.01 -16.09
CA GLY A 281 -29.69 -12.38 -14.69
C GLY A 281 -28.79 -13.51 -14.18
N ILE A 282 -27.90 -14.06 -15.01
CA ILE A 282 -26.93 -15.08 -14.62
C ILE A 282 -25.56 -14.45 -14.40
N GLU A 283 -24.92 -14.76 -13.31
CA GLU A 283 -23.57 -14.28 -12.97
C GLU A 283 -22.51 -15.22 -13.56
N TYR A 284 -21.74 -14.74 -14.54
CA TYR A 284 -20.62 -15.48 -15.10
C TYR A 284 -19.32 -15.01 -14.45
N VAL A 285 -18.61 -15.92 -13.81
CA VAL A 285 -17.42 -15.62 -13.02
C VAL A 285 -16.25 -16.48 -13.49
N THR A 286 -15.17 -15.85 -13.93
CA THR A 286 -13.89 -16.56 -14.08
C THR A 286 -13.02 -16.33 -12.85
N LEU A 287 -12.31 -17.36 -12.44
CA LEU A 287 -11.30 -17.31 -11.40
C LEU A 287 -9.91 -17.14 -12.05
N ALA A 288 -8.99 -16.51 -11.29
CA ALA A 288 -7.59 -16.53 -11.66
C ALA A 288 -6.96 -17.83 -11.15
N THR A 289 -5.95 -17.80 -10.30
CA THR A 289 -5.20 -19.01 -9.95
C THR A 289 -5.05 -19.23 -8.45
N VAL A 290 -4.81 -20.47 -8.06
CA VAL A 290 -4.37 -20.88 -6.71
C VAL A 290 -2.96 -21.51 -6.80
N GLY A 291 -1.99 -20.72 -7.24
CA GLY A 291 -0.59 -21.16 -7.42
C GLY A 291 -0.23 -21.48 -8.86
N GLY A 292 -1.14 -21.28 -9.82
CA GLY A 292 -0.87 -21.39 -11.24
C GLY A 292 -0.16 -20.18 -11.84
N HIS A 293 0.21 -20.27 -13.11
CA HIS A 293 0.86 -19.18 -13.83
C HIS A 293 0.02 -17.90 -13.90
N GLN A 294 0.64 -16.77 -13.68
CA GLN A 294 0.03 -15.46 -13.88
C GLN A 294 0.68 -14.74 -15.06
N ASN A 295 -0.10 -14.44 -16.09
CA ASN A 295 0.40 -13.70 -17.26
C ASN A 295 0.79 -12.26 -16.94
N LYS A 296 0.29 -11.70 -15.84
CA LYS A 296 0.56 -10.34 -15.33
C LYS A 296 0.48 -10.33 -13.82
N VAL A 297 1.14 -9.37 -13.19
CA VAL A 297 1.08 -9.15 -11.74
C VAL A 297 0.36 -7.82 -11.52
N VAL A 298 -0.95 -7.82 -11.70
CA VAL A 298 -1.82 -6.64 -11.50
C VAL A 298 -3.08 -7.10 -10.75
N PRO A 299 -3.04 -7.20 -9.41
CA PRO A 299 -4.14 -7.71 -8.60
C PRO A 299 -5.46 -6.98 -8.85
N ASP A 300 -5.44 -5.66 -8.92
CA ASP A 300 -6.63 -4.82 -9.16
C ASP A 300 -7.28 -5.01 -10.54
N ALA A 301 -6.56 -5.64 -11.48
CA ALA A 301 -7.08 -6.03 -12.78
C ALA A 301 -7.47 -7.52 -12.86
N GLY A 302 -7.50 -8.21 -11.72
CA GLY A 302 -7.91 -9.62 -11.59
C GLY A 302 -6.79 -10.64 -11.81
N TRP A 303 -5.51 -10.20 -11.82
CA TRP A 303 -4.34 -11.08 -11.95
C TRP A 303 -3.71 -11.31 -10.57
N LEU A 304 -4.23 -12.30 -9.81
CA LEU A 304 -3.80 -12.59 -8.44
C LEU A 304 -4.04 -14.07 -8.10
N HIS A 305 -3.36 -14.58 -7.08
CA HIS A 305 -3.71 -15.84 -6.46
C HIS A 305 -4.87 -15.60 -5.49
N HIS A 306 -6.02 -16.21 -5.76
CA HIS A 306 -7.23 -16.03 -4.95
C HIS A 306 -8.14 -17.24 -5.05
N TYR A 307 -9.07 -17.31 -4.15
CA TYR A 307 -10.25 -18.16 -4.22
C TYR A 307 -11.51 -17.32 -3.93
N ASN A 308 -12.65 -17.82 -4.36
CA ASN A 308 -13.92 -17.17 -4.06
C ASN A 308 -14.65 -17.94 -2.94
N ILE A 309 -15.20 -17.20 -1.97
CA ILE A 309 -16.22 -17.73 -1.06
C ILE A 309 -17.58 -17.24 -1.55
N VAL A 310 -18.51 -18.19 -1.69
CA VAL A 310 -19.88 -17.97 -2.13
C VAL A 310 -20.81 -18.26 -0.98
N THR A 311 -21.53 -17.26 -0.50
CA THR A 311 -22.54 -17.42 0.55
C THR A 311 -23.92 -17.45 -0.08
N VAL A 312 -24.64 -18.55 0.13
CA VAL A 312 -25.96 -18.79 -0.45
C VAL A 312 -27.04 -18.68 0.62
N ARG A 313 -28.07 -17.89 0.31
CA ARG A 313 -29.32 -17.77 1.07
C ARG A 313 -30.49 -18.01 0.14
N PRO A 314 -31.71 -18.25 0.66
CA PRO A 314 -32.87 -18.55 -0.20
C PRO A 314 -33.11 -17.55 -1.33
N ASN A 315 -32.84 -16.29 -1.09
CA ASN A 315 -33.13 -15.21 -2.06
C ASN A 315 -31.87 -14.41 -2.45
N GLN A 316 -30.68 -14.90 -2.10
CA GLN A 316 -29.43 -14.13 -2.33
C GLN A 316 -28.24 -15.06 -2.48
N VAL A 317 -27.39 -14.72 -3.44
CA VAL A 317 -26.05 -15.29 -3.58
C VAL A 317 -25.04 -14.13 -3.45
N ALA A 318 -24.07 -14.27 -2.57
CA ALA A 318 -23.01 -13.29 -2.38
C ALA A 318 -21.65 -13.90 -2.74
N HIS A 319 -20.85 -13.16 -3.49
CA HIS A 319 -19.51 -13.56 -3.90
C HIS A 319 -18.48 -12.67 -3.25
N ALA A 320 -17.43 -13.24 -2.67
CA ALA A 320 -16.26 -12.53 -2.21
C ALA A 320 -15.00 -13.23 -2.70
N ALA A 321 -14.09 -12.48 -3.33
CA ALA A 321 -12.76 -12.97 -3.67
C ALA A 321 -11.82 -12.68 -2.50
N LEU A 322 -11.08 -13.71 -2.07
CA LEU A 322 -10.09 -13.62 -1.01
C LEU A 322 -8.71 -13.93 -1.60
N PRO A 323 -7.77 -12.99 -1.56
CA PRO A 323 -6.38 -13.29 -1.90
C PRO A 323 -5.84 -14.39 -0.98
N VAL A 324 -5.10 -15.35 -1.54
CA VAL A 324 -4.53 -16.46 -0.77
C VAL A 324 -3.59 -15.93 0.31
N GLY A 325 -3.69 -16.51 1.51
CA GLY A 325 -2.86 -16.14 2.66
C GLY A 325 -3.34 -14.91 3.43
N GLN A 326 -4.53 -14.37 3.13
CA GLN A 326 -5.08 -13.18 3.81
C GLN A 326 -6.02 -13.52 4.98
N VAL A 327 -6.36 -14.80 5.18
CA VAL A 327 -7.16 -15.24 6.32
C VAL A 327 -6.25 -15.55 7.50
N ILE A 328 -6.47 -14.88 8.62
CA ILE A 328 -5.67 -15.02 9.84
C ILE A 328 -6.50 -15.70 10.91
N ASP A 329 -5.97 -16.76 11.52
CA ASP A 329 -6.54 -17.30 12.75
C ASP A 329 -6.21 -16.35 13.91
N VAL A 330 -7.23 -15.68 14.44
CA VAL A 330 -7.07 -14.74 15.55
C VAL A 330 -6.44 -15.38 16.78
N ARG A 331 -6.59 -16.72 16.95
CA ARG A 331 -6.01 -17.48 18.05
C ARG A 331 -4.50 -17.61 17.97
N GLU A 332 -3.91 -17.46 16.78
CA GLU A 332 -2.46 -17.44 16.57
C GLU A 332 -1.84 -16.09 16.93
N LEU A 333 -2.61 -15.00 16.88
CA LEU A 333 -2.14 -13.66 17.22
C LEU A 333 -2.21 -13.42 18.74
N THR A 334 -1.39 -14.14 19.48
CA THR A 334 -1.23 -13.96 20.93
C THR A 334 -0.50 -12.65 21.22
N SER A 335 -0.59 -12.17 22.47
CA SER A 335 0.17 -10.97 22.89
C SER A 335 1.66 -11.15 22.66
N GLU A 336 2.21 -12.33 22.90
CA GLU A 336 3.62 -12.64 22.69
C GLU A 336 4.04 -12.53 21.22
N VAL A 337 3.25 -13.15 20.31
CA VAL A 337 3.49 -13.05 18.86
C VAL A 337 3.37 -11.61 18.37
N ALA A 338 2.33 -10.89 18.84
CA ALA A 338 2.13 -9.50 18.48
C ALA A 338 3.28 -8.59 18.96
N ASP A 339 3.77 -8.82 20.19
CA ASP A 339 4.89 -8.06 20.75
C ASP A 339 6.19 -8.30 19.96
N GLN A 340 6.45 -9.54 19.53
CA GLN A 340 7.61 -9.88 18.71
C GLN A 340 7.51 -9.29 17.29
N ALA A 341 6.34 -9.33 16.66
CA ALA A 341 6.13 -8.67 15.37
C ALA A 341 6.32 -7.15 15.48
N MET A 342 5.84 -6.54 16.57
CA MET A 342 6.08 -5.12 16.85
C MET A 342 7.53 -4.79 17.15
N GLN A 343 8.28 -5.72 17.75
CA GLN A 343 9.71 -5.57 17.97
C GLN A 343 10.47 -5.61 16.65
N LEU A 344 10.14 -6.56 15.77
CA LEU A 344 10.69 -6.64 14.41
C LEU A 344 10.41 -5.35 13.61
N ALA A 345 9.16 -4.85 13.67
CA ALA A 345 8.76 -3.62 12.97
C ALA A 345 9.50 -2.34 13.43
N ARG A 346 10.10 -2.38 14.63
CA ARG A 346 10.85 -1.26 15.21
C ARG A 346 12.35 -1.48 15.17
N GLU A 347 12.80 -2.60 14.64
CA GLU A 347 14.23 -2.88 14.56
C GLU A 347 14.92 -1.88 13.65
N SER A 348 16.07 -1.41 14.08
CA SER A 348 16.82 -0.41 13.33
C SER A 348 17.70 -1.07 12.27
N VAL A 349 17.71 -0.44 11.10
CA VAL A 349 18.65 -0.76 10.04
C VAL A 349 19.80 0.22 10.12
N THR A 350 21.03 -0.29 10.22
CA THR A 350 22.23 0.56 10.24
C THR A 350 22.92 0.50 8.89
N LEU A 351 23.16 1.66 8.30
CA LEU A 351 23.89 1.83 7.04
C LEU A 351 25.18 2.62 7.26
N SER A 352 26.29 2.17 6.69
CA SER A 352 27.61 2.82 6.79
C SER A 352 28.57 2.32 5.70
N PRO A 353 29.62 3.09 5.33
CA PRO A 353 29.83 4.48 5.68
C PRO A 353 28.87 5.43 4.97
N ALA A 354 28.91 6.71 5.34
CA ALA A 354 28.25 7.75 4.54
C ALA A 354 28.95 7.84 3.16
N LEU A 355 28.12 8.05 2.12
CA LEU A 355 28.63 8.27 0.75
C LEU A 355 29.05 9.73 0.58
N SER A 356 30.25 9.94 0.09
CA SER A 356 30.68 11.29 -0.30
C SER A 356 30.02 11.71 -1.62
N ILE A 357 29.38 12.87 -1.63
CA ILE A 357 28.79 13.50 -2.83
C ILE A 357 29.50 14.83 -3.05
N ASP A 358 30.05 15.03 -4.23
CA ASP A 358 30.68 16.28 -4.64
C ASP A 358 29.67 17.30 -5.21
N SER A 359 30.15 18.51 -5.52
CA SER A 359 29.31 19.58 -6.07
C SER A 359 28.71 19.27 -7.44
N THR A 360 29.21 18.27 -8.15
CA THR A 360 28.65 17.80 -9.42
C THR A 360 27.56 16.74 -9.21
N GLY A 361 27.42 16.22 -7.98
CA GLY A 361 26.50 15.16 -7.61
C GLY A 361 27.01 13.76 -7.89
N VAL A 362 28.27 13.61 -8.27
CA VAL A 362 28.88 12.28 -8.46
C VAL A 362 29.16 11.65 -7.10
N SER A 363 28.80 10.40 -6.96
CA SER A 363 29.08 9.58 -5.78
C SER A 363 29.30 8.14 -6.20
N GLU A 364 30.20 7.44 -5.55
CA GLU A 364 30.44 5.99 -5.72
C GLU A 364 30.99 5.42 -4.43
N GLY A 365 30.52 4.25 -4.03
CA GLY A 365 31.01 3.59 -2.84
C GLY A 365 30.32 2.30 -2.48
N GLU A 366 30.86 1.65 -1.45
CA GLU A 366 30.24 0.49 -0.82
C GLU A 366 29.46 0.92 0.42
N VAL A 367 28.17 0.60 0.46
CA VAL A 367 27.29 0.77 1.62
C VAL A 367 27.10 -0.57 2.29
N LYS A 368 27.39 -0.65 3.59
CA LYS A 368 27.20 -1.83 4.42
C LYS A 368 25.97 -1.66 5.27
N LEU A 369 25.14 -2.70 5.27
CA LEU A 369 23.91 -2.79 6.05
C LEU A 369 24.11 -3.79 7.18
N SER A 370 23.63 -3.46 8.38
CA SER A 370 23.34 -4.44 9.41
C SER A 370 21.88 -4.32 9.87
N PHE A 371 21.27 -5.49 10.04
CA PHE A 371 19.91 -5.68 10.51
C PHE A 371 19.85 -6.94 11.36
N ARG A 372 19.13 -6.94 12.47
CA ARG A 372 19.06 -8.07 13.38
C ARG A 372 17.63 -8.62 13.41
N ASN A 373 17.51 -9.95 13.51
CA ASN A 373 16.26 -10.59 13.90
C ASN A 373 16.12 -10.54 15.44
N PRO A 374 15.26 -9.68 16.00
CA PRO A 374 15.08 -9.58 17.44
C PRO A 374 14.08 -10.62 18.00
N THR A 375 13.46 -11.43 17.12
CA THR A 375 12.35 -12.34 17.48
C THR A 375 12.86 -13.75 17.82
N GLU A 376 11.98 -14.57 18.37
CA GLU A 376 12.20 -16.00 18.63
C GLU A 376 11.85 -16.90 17.44
N TYR A 377 11.44 -16.29 16.31
CA TYR A 377 11.06 -16.97 15.07
C TYR A 377 12.06 -16.68 13.96
N THR A 378 12.16 -17.56 12.98
CA THR A 378 12.90 -17.28 11.76
C THR A 378 12.24 -16.11 11.03
N VAL A 379 13.04 -15.19 10.48
CA VAL A 379 12.57 -14.04 9.70
C VAL A 379 13.09 -14.13 8.28
N ASP A 380 12.21 -14.22 7.31
CA ASP A 380 12.57 -14.04 5.90
C ASP A 380 12.71 -12.54 5.62
N TYR A 381 13.71 -12.16 4.84
CA TYR A 381 13.94 -10.77 4.47
C TYR A 381 14.21 -10.59 2.98
N THR A 382 13.86 -9.41 2.48
CA THR A 382 14.31 -8.90 1.19
C THR A 382 14.84 -7.48 1.37
N LEU A 383 16.05 -7.23 0.88
CA LEU A 383 16.70 -5.92 0.88
C LEU A 383 16.67 -5.37 -0.55
N MET A 384 16.21 -4.15 -0.73
CA MET A 384 16.12 -3.50 -2.04
C MET A 384 16.67 -2.07 -1.94
N PRO A 385 17.86 -1.78 -2.50
CA PRO A 385 18.29 -0.40 -2.69
C PRO A 385 17.39 0.29 -3.73
N GLU A 386 16.68 1.34 -3.33
CA GLU A 386 15.76 2.07 -4.21
C GLU A 386 15.93 3.58 -4.09
N SER A 387 15.73 4.28 -5.20
CA SER A 387 15.58 5.72 -5.27
C SER A 387 14.59 6.09 -6.37
N ARG A 388 13.86 7.20 -6.17
CA ARG A 388 13.07 7.82 -7.25
C ARG A 388 13.94 8.62 -8.23
N ASP A 389 15.22 8.75 -7.95
CA ASP A 389 16.22 9.32 -8.83
C ASP A 389 16.89 8.20 -9.63
N SER A 390 16.60 8.11 -10.92
CA SER A 390 17.14 7.07 -11.80
C SER A 390 18.63 7.15 -12.07
N ARG A 391 19.32 8.17 -11.56
CA ARG A 391 20.78 8.32 -11.62
C ARG A 391 21.51 7.45 -10.60
N TRP A 392 20.78 6.95 -9.58
CA TRP A 392 21.31 5.95 -8.67
C TRP A 392 21.29 4.57 -9.31
N VAL A 393 22.37 3.84 -9.10
CA VAL A 393 22.48 2.43 -9.43
C VAL A 393 23.04 1.68 -8.23
N ALA A 394 22.58 0.46 -8.01
CA ALA A 394 23.08 -0.42 -6.95
C ALA A 394 23.35 -1.83 -7.48
N TRP A 395 24.33 -2.49 -6.92
CA TRP A 395 24.65 -3.89 -7.19
C TRP A 395 25.09 -4.62 -5.91
N PRO A 396 24.49 -5.77 -5.59
CA PRO A 396 23.32 -6.35 -6.28
C PRO A 396 22.09 -5.43 -6.19
N ASP A 397 21.14 -5.63 -7.09
CA ASP A 397 19.88 -4.85 -7.11
C ASP A 397 18.93 -5.25 -5.99
N HIS A 398 19.05 -6.46 -5.45
CA HIS A 398 18.37 -6.94 -4.26
C HIS A 398 19.15 -8.10 -3.61
N LEU A 399 18.84 -8.36 -2.35
CA LEU A 399 19.27 -9.54 -1.59
C LEU A 399 18.08 -10.11 -0.82
N HIS A 400 18.01 -11.42 -0.71
CA HIS A 400 16.99 -12.09 0.10
C HIS A 400 17.60 -13.28 0.84
N GLY A 401 16.96 -13.67 1.93
CA GLY A 401 17.37 -14.79 2.75
C GLY A 401 16.53 -14.92 4.00
N SER A 402 17.01 -15.73 4.93
CA SER A 402 16.36 -15.96 6.22
C SER A 402 17.35 -15.72 7.35
N LEU A 403 16.85 -15.23 8.48
CA LEU A 403 17.60 -15.03 9.73
C LEU A 403 17.01 -15.88 10.84
N GLU A 404 17.84 -16.68 11.46
CA GLU A 404 17.46 -17.39 12.67
C GLU A 404 17.26 -16.43 13.87
N PRO A 405 16.56 -16.85 14.95
CA PRO A 405 16.38 -16.05 16.14
C PRO A 405 17.67 -15.43 16.67
N GLY A 406 17.69 -14.11 16.80
CA GLY A 406 18.83 -13.34 17.32
C GLY A 406 19.98 -13.14 16.33
N GLU A 407 19.92 -13.69 15.12
CA GLU A 407 20.94 -13.56 14.10
C GLU A 407 21.02 -12.13 13.56
N GLU A 408 22.24 -11.67 13.25
CA GLU A 408 22.52 -10.38 12.64
C GLU A 408 22.91 -10.57 11.17
N LEU A 409 22.11 -9.98 10.28
CA LEU A 409 22.44 -9.85 8.86
C LEU A 409 23.53 -8.79 8.69
N ARG A 410 24.51 -9.10 7.86
CA ARG A 410 25.50 -8.15 7.34
C ARG A 410 25.54 -8.27 5.82
N ALA A 411 25.10 -7.23 5.14
CA ALA A 411 25.08 -7.16 3.68
C ALA A 411 25.85 -5.95 3.18
N SER A 412 26.23 -5.93 1.90
CA SER A 412 26.82 -4.75 1.27
C SER A 412 26.31 -4.56 -0.14
N PHE A 413 26.24 -3.29 -0.56
CA PHE A 413 25.83 -2.85 -1.89
C PHE A 413 26.90 -1.92 -2.44
N GLN A 414 27.35 -2.17 -3.67
CA GLN A 414 28.07 -1.16 -4.45
C GLN A 414 27.06 -0.21 -5.05
N VAL A 415 27.19 1.07 -4.77
CA VAL A 415 26.23 2.08 -5.21
C VAL A 415 26.96 3.22 -5.92
N ALA A 416 26.30 3.83 -6.89
CA ALA A 416 26.84 4.99 -7.58
C ALA A 416 25.70 5.95 -8.00
N HIS A 417 25.99 7.24 -7.96
CA HIS A 417 25.16 8.30 -8.53
C HIS A 417 25.93 8.97 -9.66
N SER A 418 25.31 9.08 -10.84
CA SER A 418 26.01 9.53 -12.06
C SER A 418 26.18 11.04 -12.18
N GLY A 419 25.74 11.82 -11.19
CA GLY A 419 25.87 13.28 -11.16
C GLY A 419 24.57 14.03 -11.42
N GLY A 420 24.62 15.36 -11.23
CA GLY A 420 23.48 16.27 -11.29
C GLY A 420 22.74 16.37 -9.94
N LEU A 421 22.83 17.57 -9.32
CA LEU A 421 22.12 17.89 -8.07
C LEU A 421 21.05 18.95 -8.39
N ASP A 422 20.09 18.56 -9.21
CA ASP A 422 18.96 19.39 -9.58
C ASP A 422 17.71 19.07 -8.73
N ASP A 423 16.59 19.69 -9.04
CA ASP A 423 15.31 19.49 -8.33
C ASP A 423 14.77 18.04 -8.40
N THR A 424 15.34 17.19 -9.27
CA THR A 424 14.96 15.80 -9.41
C THR A 424 15.80 14.85 -8.54
N TYR A 425 16.85 15.34 -7.88
CA TYR A 425 17.63 14.53 -6.95
C TYR A 425 16.76 13.97 -5.83
N ARG A 426 16.91 12.67 -5.58
CA ARG A 426 16.31 11.98 -4.43
C ARG A 426 17.35 11.07 -3.80
N ASP A 427 17.30 10.92 -2.48
CA ASP A 427 18.20 10.04 -1.76
C ASP A 427 18.03 8.59 -2.20
N LEU A 428 19.07 7.82 -2.01
CA LEU A 428 19.03 6.36 -2.05
C LEU A 428 18.62 5.85 -0.68
N ALA A 429 17.65 4.95 -0.62
CA ALA A 429 17.29 4.21 0.58
C ALA A 429 17.48 2.71 0.37
N VAL A 430 17.62 1.95 1.44
CA VAL A 430 17.48 0.49 1.41
C VAL A 430 16.15 0.15 2.06
N LEU A 431 15.27 -0.45 1.29
CA LEU A 431 14.00 -0.99 1.78
C LEU A 431 14.24 -2.40 2.33
N VAL A 432 13.73 -2.66 3.53
CA VAL A 432 13.78 -3.98 4.18
C VAL A 432 12.37 -4.49 4.35
N ASP A 433 11.98 -5.46 3.52
CA ASP A 433 10.78 -6.25 3.75
C ASP A 433 11.15 -7.42 4.66
N ALA A 434 10.41 -7.60 5.74
CA ALA A 434 10.64 -8.67 6.71
C ALA A 434 9.34 -9.40 7.07
N GLU A 435 9.43 -10.73 7.11
CA GLU A 435 8.33 -11.62 7.45
C GLU A 435 8.75 -12.60 8.54
N MET A 436 8.10 -12.56 9.68
CA MET A 436 8.27 -13.52 10.78
C MET A 436 7.52 -14.80 10.45
N LEU A 437 8.19 -15.96 10.48
CA LEU A 437 7.64 -17.24 10.05
C LEU A 437 7.11 -18.04 11.26
N LEU A 438 5.81 -18.28 11.30
CA LEU A 438 5.17 -19.21 12.22
C LEU A 438 4.66 -20.44 11.44
N PRO A 439 4.40 -21.57 12.10
CA PRO A 439 3.97 -22.80 11.41
C PRO A 439 2.72 -22.65 10.54
N GLY A 440 1.80 -21.78 10.93
CA GLY A 440 0.53 -21.59 10.23
C GLY A 440 0.44 -20.30 9.42
N HIS A 441 1.32 -19.32 9.64
CA HIS A 441 1.17 -17.99 9.06
C HIS A 441 2.51 -17.25 8.95
N ARG A 442 2.57 -16.31 7.99
CA ARG A 442 3.68 -15.36 7.80
C ARG A 442 3.24 -13.99 8.27
N TYR A 443 3.92 -13.44 9.26
CA TYR A 443 3.61 -12.10 9.80
C TYR A 443 4.51 -11.08 9.15
N ARG A 444 4.00 -10.39 8.12
CA ARG A 444 4.69 -9.30 7.46
C ARG A 444 4.62 -8.05 8.34
N VAL A 445 5.76 -7.43 8.60
CA VAL A 445 5.83 -6.09 9.17
C VAL A 445 5.83 -5.03 8.06
N PRO A 446 5.48 -3.76 8.36
CA PRO A 446 5.64 -2.69 7.38
C PRO A 446 7.09 -2.61 6.90
N THR A 447 7.29 -2.35 5.61
CA THR A 447 8.62 -2.14 5.01
C THR A 447 9.40 -1.10 5.81
N ILE A 448 10.59 -1.45 6.27
CA ILE A 448 11.51 -0.54 6.97
C ILE A 448 12.32 0.18 5.90
N GLU A 449 12.24 1.50 5.86
CA GLU A 449 13.02 2.34 4.95
C GLU A 449 14.20 2.95 5.72
N ALA A 450 15.40 2.74 5.21
CA ALA A 450 16.62 3.29 5.78
C ALA A 450 17.37 4.11 4.72
N ASP A 451 17.46 5.41 4.94
CA ASP A 451 18.19 6.30 4.05
C ASP A 451 19.69 6.02 4.11
N VAL A 452 20.31 5.94 2.93
CA VAL A 452 21.77 5.84 2.83
C VAL A 452 22.37 7.17 3.26
N PRO A 453 23.21 7.19 4.33
CA PRO A 453 23.78 8.44 4.80
C PRO A 453 24.71 9.04 3.75
N VAL A 454 24.66 10.34 3.59
CA VAL A 454 25.50 11.10 2.67
C VAL A 454 26.37 12.09 3.41
N GLN A 455 27.57 12.34 2.91
CA GLN A 455 28.49 13.38 3.35
C GLN A 455 28.78 14.29 2.16
N LEU A 456 28.53 15.58 2.32
CA LEU A 456 28.74 16.54 1.25
C LEU A 456 30.20 16.99 1.21
N ASP A 457 30.83 16.92 0.05
CA ASP A 457 32.13 17.54 -0.21
C ASP A 457 31.90 18.98 -0.64
N VAL A 458 31.96 19.87 0.34
CA VAL A 458 31.66 21.30 0.18
C VAL A 458 32.89 22.17 -0.14
N ASP A 459 34.09 21.60 -0.16
CA ASP A 459 35.34 22.34 -0.34
C ASP A 459 35.43 23.03 -1.71
N SER A 460 34.74 22.49 -2.71
CA SER A 460 34.73 23.01 -4.07
C SER A 460 33.64 24.08 -4.32
N LEU A 461 32.78 24.38 -3.35
CA LEU A 461 31.70 25.34 -3.52
C LEU A 461 32.18 26.79 -3.38
N SER A 462 31.77 27.63 -4.30
CA SER A 462 31.95 29.08 -4.19
C SER A 462 30.82 29.70 -3.37
N THR A 463 31.15 30.75 -2.62
CA THR A 463 30.15 31.61 -1.95
C THR A 463 29.36 32.39 -2.98
N ALA A 464 28.07 32.62 -2.73
CA ALA A 464 27.26 33.49 -3.57
C ALA A 464 27.84 34.93 -3.59
N THR A 465 27.61 35.64 -4.66
CA THR A 465 28.06 37.05 -4.83
C THR A 465 26.95 38.03 -4.45
N GLU A 466 25.77 37.54 -4.13
CA GLU A 466 24.57 38.31 -3.78
C GLU A 466 24.03 37.82 -2.45
N ASP A 467 23.43 38.71 -1.65
CA ASP A 467 22.75 38.36 -0.42
C ASP A 467 21.47 37.59 -0.79
N LEU A 468 21.40 36.30 -0.43
CA LEU A 468 20.27 35.44 -0.70
C LEU A 468 19.47 35.22 0.58
N ALA A 469 18.23 34.76 0.43
CA ALA A 469 17.37 34.32 1.50
C ALA A 469 16.70 32.97 1.20
N LEU A 470 16.41 32.21 2.22
CA LEU A 470 15.58 31.01 2.11
C LEU A 470 14.11 31.42 1.99
N VAL A 471 13.53 31.20 0.80
CA VAL A 471 12.12 31.51 0.50
C VAL A 471 11.25 30.30 0.79
N LEU A 472 10.19 30.51 1.57
CA LEU A 472 9.29 29.51 2.10
C LEU A 472 7.82 29.85 1.78
N ASP A 473 7.06 28.86 1.30
CA ASP A 473 5.67 29.03 0.82
C ASP A 473 4.60 28.52 1.80
N GLY A 474 4.97 28.21 3.03
CA GLY A 474 4.05 27.62 4.04
C GLY A 474 3.85 26.11 3.92
N HIS A 475 4.55 25.47 2.96
CA HIS A 475 4.57 24.02 2.72
C HIS A 475 5.98 23.50 2.43
N SER A 476 6.98 24.26 2.86
CA SER A 476 8.38 24.00 2.58
C SER A 476 9.26 24.39 3.75
N SER A 477 10.39 23.70 3.90
CA SER A 477 11.28 23.85 5.06
C SER A 477 12.70 23.40 4.72
N GLY A 478 13.66 23.75 5.61
CA GLY A 478 14.97 23.11 5.69
C GLY A 478 14.98 22.08 6.83
N VAL A 479 15.53 20.90 6.59
CA VAL A 479 15.59 19.79 7.56
C VAL A 479 17.04 19.44 7.85
N VAL A 480 17.49 19.60 9.09
CA VAL A 480 18.82 19.21 9.57
C VAL A 480 18.70 17.92 10.38
N GLN A 481 19.44 16.89 10.02
CA GLN A 481 19.42 15.59 10.73
C GLN A 481 19.84 15.76 12.20
N SER A 482 19.17 15.03 13.09
CA SER A 482 19.36 15.18 14.54
C SER A 482 20.79 14.96 15.01
N ASP A 483 21.46 13.95 14.49
CA ASP A 483 22.83 13.55 14.83
C ASP A 483 23.90 14.52 14.31
N TRP A 484 23.54 15.41 13.40
CA TRP A 484 24.41 16.48 12.91
C TRP A 484 24.39 17.70 13.84
N VAL A 485 23.32 17.90 14.63
CA VAL A 485 23.18 19.01 15.57
C VAL A 485 23.82 18.67 16.90
N LYS A 486 25.12 18.92 17.05
CA LYS A 486 25.92 18.56 18.25
C LYS A 486 25.88 19.66 19.31
N LEU A 487 24.69 19.94 19.89
CA LEU A 487 24.52 20.91 20.95
C LEU A 487 24.66 20.25 22.34
N PRO A 488 25.70 20.60 23.15
CA PRO A 488 25.83 20.08 24.50
C PRO A 488 24.69 20.60 25.42
N ASP A 489 24.44 19.90 26.55
CA ASP A 489 23.52 20.42 27.54
C ASP A 489 24.12 21.66 28.22
N GLY A 490 23.26 22.65 28.54
CA GLY A 490 23.71 23.90 29.13
C GLY A 490 23.12 25.13 28.40
N PRO A 491 23.86 26.28 28.52
CA PRO A 491 23.45 27.50 27.85
C PRO A 491 23.35 27.37 26.35
N LEU A 492 22.40 28.08 25.74
CA LEU A 492 22.29 28.18 24.28
C LEU A 492 21.74 29.54 23.84
N THR A 493 22.01 29.88 22.58
CA THR A 493 21.37 30.97 21.86
C THR A 493 20.92 30.42 20.50
N LEU A 494 19.64 30.56 20.19
CA LEU A 494 19.03 30.28 18.89
C LEU A 494 18.51 31.58 18.34
N GLU A 495 18.92 31.94 17.11
CA GLU A 495 18.56 33.22 16.53
C GLU A 495 18.35 33.14 15.02
N ALA A 496 17.51 34.03 14.50
CA ALA A 496 17.21 34.12 13.09
C ALA A 496 16.91 35.56 12.65
N TRP A 497 17.32 35.91 11.41
CA TRP A 497 16.82 37.02 10.66
C TRP A 497 15.73 36.55 9.70
N PHE A 498 14.57 37.20 9.72
CA PHE A 498 13.44 36.75 8.91
C PHE A 498 12.49 37.87 8.53
N THR A 499 11.70 37.66 7.47
CA THR A 499 10.60 38.51 7.02
C THR A 499 9.39 37.62 6.72
N GLY A 500 8.29 37.78 7.46
CA GLY A 500 7.07 37.00 7.23
C GLY A 500 6.13 37.68 6.23
N GLU A 501 5.48 36.90 5.41
CA GLU A 501 4.40 37.37 4.53
C GLU A 501 3.05 37.43 5.27
N ASP A 502 2.84 36.50 6.21
CA ASP A 502 1.74 36.51 7.15
C ASP A 502 2.16 35.87 8.47
N TYR A 503 1.40 36.11 9.54
CA TYR A 503 1.66 35.56 10.86
C TYR A 503 0.44 34.87 11.47
N ASN A 504 -0.49 34.40 10.65
CA ASN A 504 -1.71 33.72 11.13
C ASN A 504 -1.38 32.33 11.69
N GLY A 505 -1.92 32.03 12.87
CA GLY A 505 -1.70 30.76 13.56
C GLY A 505 -0.29 30.65 14.15
N ARG A 506 0.07 29.42 14.57
CA ARG A 506 1.41 29.11 15.09
C ARG A 506 2.32 28.69 13.94
N ARG A 507 3.48 29.32 13.84
CA ARG A 507 4.51 29.05 12.83
C ARG A 507 5.85 28.81 13.51
N GLY A 508 6.58 27.78 13.10
CA GLY A 508 7.95 27.55 13.54
C GLY A 508 8.93 28.34 12.65
N LEU A 509 9.89 29.02 13.26
CA LEU A 509 11.01 29.63 12.54
C LEU A 509 12.21 28.70 12.51
N VAL A 510 12.66 28.26 13.68
CA VAL A 510 13.71 27.24 13.82
C VAL A 510 13.38 26.40 15.05
N THR A 511 13.15 25.12 14.85
CA THR A 511 12.61 24.28 15.92
C THR A 511 13.21 22.87 15.95
N LYS A 512 13.29 22.32 17.16
CA LYS A 512 13.61 20.90 17.40
C LYS A 512 12.77 20.41 18.60
N THR A 513 11.46 20.67 18.61
CA THR A 513 10.55 20.48 19.75
C THR A 513 9.95 19.05 19.85
N GLU A 514 8.72 18.86 20.19
CA GLU A 514 7.97 17.64 20.52
C GLU A 514 8.22 17.11 21.94
N GLY A 515 7.71 17.86 22.94
CA GLY A 515 7.86 17.53 24.36
C GLY A 515 9.32 17.55 24.89
N SER A 516 10.22 18.21 24.16
CA SER A 516 11.67 18.19 24.38
C SER A 516 12.34 19.39 23.70
N GLU A 517 13.64 19.54 23.80
CA GLU A 517 14.53 20.47 23.10
C GLU A 517 14.04 21.94 23.10
N TYR A 518 14.10 22.67 21.98
CA TYR A 518 13.93 24.11 21.88
C TYR A 518 13.35 24.55 20.52
N GLY A 519 12.86 25.82 20.48
CA GLY A 519 12.41 26.40 19.22
C GLY A 519 12.03 27.87 19.32
N LEU A 520 12.18 28.58 18.19
CA LEU A 520 11.65 29.94 17.96
C LEU A 520 10.35 29.83 17.19
N PHE A 521 9.35 30.57 17.66
CA PHE A 521 8.00 30.53 17.10
C PHE A 521 7.43 31.92 16.89
N VAL A 522 6.50 32.03 15.98
CA VAL A 522 5.57 33.15 15.87
C VAL A 522 4.15 32.60 15.93
N THR A 523 3.30 33.21 16.79
CA THR A 523 1.88 32.81 16.93
C THR A 523 1.01 34.04 16.85
N ASP A 524 0.25 34.22 15.79
CA ASP A 524 -0.60 35.38 15.54
C ASP A 524 0.17 36.71 15.72
N GLY A 525 1.35 36.83 15.13
CA GLY A 525 2.23 37.99 15.22
C GLY A 525 2.95 38.18 16.57
N LYS A 526 2.90 37.18 17.44
CA LYS A 526 3.54 37.17 18.76
C LYS A 526 4.78 36.28 18.70
N PRO A 527 5.99 36.83 18.86
CA PRO A 527 7.21 36.02 18.90
C PRO A 527 7.37 35.29 20.25
N GLY A 528 7.97 34.10 20.20
CA GLY A 528 8.20 33.27 21.36
C GLY A 528 9.41 32.37 21.24
N PHE A 529 10.01 32.08 22.39
CA PHE A 529 11.06 31.08 22.55
C PHE A 529 10.63 30.04 23.59
N SER A 530 10.74 28.77 23.20
CA SER A 530 10.43 27.64 24.08
C SER A 530 11.64 26.76 24.24
N ILE A 531 11.92 26.31 25.45
CA ILE A 531 12.96 25.32 25.75
C ILE A 531 12.44 24.35 26.83
N HIS A 532 12.67 23.05 26.64
CA HIS A 532 12.17 22.05 27.59
C HIS A 532 13.21 21.76 28.66
N ILE A 533 12.95 22.25 29.87
CA ILE A 533 13.85 22.18 31.05
C ILE A 533 13.13 21.50 32.21
N GLY A 534 13.79 20.55 32.89
CA GLY A 534 13.28 19.95 34.12
C GLY A 534 11.85 19.41 34.00
N GLY A 535 11.53 18.71 32.89
CA GLY A 535 10.28 17.99 32.69
C GLY A 535 9.12 18.77 32.06
N SER A 536 9.26 20.07 31.73
CA SER A 536 8.25 20.86 31.01
C SER A 536 8.88 22.01 30.23
N TYR A 537 8.12 22.58 29.30
CA TYR A 537 8.58 23.76 28.58
C TYR A 537 8.67 25.00 29.52
N LEU A 538 9.77 25.70 29.33
CA LEU A 538 9.99 27.07 29.81
C LEU A 538 9.80 27.98 28.59
N ASN A 539 8.83 28.86 28.65
CA ASN A 539 8.47 29.74 27.54
C ASN A 539 8.80 31.20 27.88
N ALA A 540 9.52 31.88 27.00
CA ALA A 540 9.69 33.32 27.00
C ALA A 540 8.94 33.87 25.79
N ASN A 541 7.67 34.26 25.97
CA ASN A 541 6.77 34.66 24.89
C ASN A 541 6.30 36.10 25.11
N LEU A 542 6.28 36.90 24.04
CA LEU A 542 5.64 38.19 24.04
C LEU A 542 4.13 38.01 23.82
N ASN A 543 3.30 38.47 24.77
CA ASN A 543 1.85 38.27 24.71
C ASN A 543 1.11 39.24 23.76
N GLN A 544 1.83 40.20 23.19
CA GLN A 544 1.30 41.21 22.26
C GLN A 544 1.76 40.91 20.84
N ALA A 545 0.86 40.98 19.88
CA ALA A 545 1.21 40.94 18.45
C ALA A 545 1.97 42.24 18.08
N VAL A 546 3.19 42.07 17.60
CA VAL A 546 4.09 43.22 17.28
C VAL A 546 4.75 43.01 15.90
N LEU A 547 4.65 41.81 15.30
CA LEU A 547 5.25 41.54 14.03
C LEU A 547 4.28 41.96 12.91
N GLU A 548 4.79 42.74 11.94
CA GLU A 548 4.06 43.23 10.78
C GLU A 548 4.55 42.49 9.53
N PRO A 549 3.67 41.99 8.65
CA PRO A 549 4.04 41.38 7.40
C PRO A 549 4.93 42.29 6.53
N GLY A 550 5.93 41.71 5.86
CA GLY A 550 6.87 42.42 5.01
C GLY A 550 7.94 43.22 5.78
N THR A 551 7.98 43.13 7.10
CA THR A 551 9.01 43.80 7.91
C THR A 551 10.07 42.79 8.34
N ARG A 552 11.35 43.15 8.19
CA ARG A 552 12.50 42.33 8.61
C ARG A 552 12.71 42.46 10.12
N TYR A 553 12.87 41.31 10.78
CA TYR A 553 13.08 41.19 12.21
C TYR A 553 14.26 40.30 12.55
N HIS A 554 14.96 40.64 13.67
CA HIS A 554 15.85 39.71 14.36
C HIS A 554 15.16 39.14 15.58
N LEU A 555 15.10 37.81 15.70
CA LEU A 555 14.57 37.13 16.86
C LEU A 555 15.64 36.22 17.47
N ALA A 556 15.89 36.38 18.78
CA ALA A 556 16.82 35.49 19.48
C ALA A 556 16.21 34.95 20.79
N GLY A 557 16.25 33.64 20.93
CA GLY A 557 15.95 32.90 22.15
C GLY A 557 17.24 32.50 22.86
N VAL A 558 17.38 32.89 24.11
CA VAL A 558 18.59 32.66 24.94
C VAL A 558 18.22 31.90 26.18
N TYR A 559 18.95 30.86 26.51
CA TYR A 559 18.91 30.18 27.80
C TYR A 559 20.29 30.22 28.43
N ASP A 560 20.42 30.75 29.67
CA ASP A 560 21.71 30.90 30.34
C ASP A 560 22.00 29.82 31.40
N GLY A 561 21.16 28.77 31.44
CA GLY A 561 21.19 27.72 32.48
C GLY A 561 20.20 27.97 33.63
N SER A 562 19.60 29.16 33.71
CA SER A 562 18.65 29.52 34.76
C SER A 562 17.44 30.31 34.26
N GLN A 563 17.59 31.05 33.18
CA GLN A 563 16.57 31.94 32.62
C GLN A 563 16.49 31.81 31.11
N ALA A 564 15.29 31.68 30.57
CA ALA A 564 14.99 31.86 29.13
C ALA A 564 14.65 33.34 28.87
N ARG A 565 15.24 33.91 27.84
CA ARG A 565 15.03 35.29 27.37
C ARG A 565 14.68 35.30 25.90
N LEU A 566 13.82 36.24 25.52
CA LEU A 566 13.48 36.50 24.11
C LEU A 566 13.88 37.93 23.78
N TYR A 567 14.66 38.08 22.74
CA TYR A 567 15.06 39.36 22.16
C TYR A 567 14.42 39.54 20.78
N LEU A 568 13.80 40.72 20.58
CA LEU A 568 13.30 41.18 19.29
C LEU A 568 14.06 42.44 18.90
N ASP A 569 14.73 42.43 17.73
CA ASP A 569 15.61 43.49 17.24
C ASP A 569 16.60 43.97 18.31
N GLY A 570 17.16 43.00 19.03
CA GLY A 570 18.12 43.22 20.11
C GLY A 570 17.54 43.73 21.42
N LYS A 571 16.24 43.97 21.52
CA LYS A 571 15.58 44.40 22.75
C LYS A 571 15.00 43.22 23.52
N LEU A 572 15.27 43.07 24.82
CA LEU A 572 14.65 42.05 25.65
C LEU A 572 13.14 42.31 25.76
N VAL A 573 12.31 41.39 25.29
CA VAL A 573 10.85 41.54 25.25
C VAL A 573 10.11 40.54 26.14
N ALA A 574 10.74 39.44 26.53
CA ALA A 574 10.19 38.49 27.50
C ALA A 574 11.29 37.69 28.17
N SER A 575 11.04 37.28 29.44
CA SER A 575 11.92 36.36 30.16
C SER A 575 11.12 35.48 31.12
N ASN A 576 11.67 34.31 31.46
CA ASN A 576 11.08 33.40 32.44
C ASN A 576 12.20 32.52 33.05
N ASP A 577 12.04 32.15 34.32
CA ASP A 577 13.10 31.49 35.10
C ASP A 577 12.79 30.02 35.31
N LYS A 578 13.77 29.16 35.02
CA LYS A 578 13.76 27.74 35.38
C LYS A 578 15.13 27.12 35.23
N THR A 579 15.52 26.29 36.17
CA THR A 579 16.74 25.49 36.13
C THR A 579 16.44 24.01 35.91
N GLY A 580 17.37 23.28 35.33
CA GLY A 580 17.28 21.83 35.12
C GLY A 580 17.98 21.40 33.84
N ALA A 581 18.04 20.11 33.64
CA ALA A 581 18.56 19.54 32.41
C ALA A 581 17.57 19.71 31.25
N ARG A 582 18.10 19.97 30.07
CA ARG A 582 17.32 19.94 28.81
C ARG A 582 16.94 18.53 28.49
N ARG A 583 15.69 18.29 28.08
CA ARG A 583 15.24 17.02 27.56
C ARG A 583 15.64 16.92 26.09
N LEU A 584 16.43 15.89 25.72
CA LEU A 584 16.87 15.65 24.38
C LEU A 584 15.88 14.79 23.60
N ASN A 585 15.93 14.86 22.26
CA ASN A 585 15.23 13.98 21.34
C ASN A 585 16.12 13.63 20.12
N SER A 586 15.69 12.65 19.34
CA SER A 586 16.32 12.23 18.08
C SER A 586 15.62 12.82 16.84
N LEU A 587 14.73 13.80 17.01
CA LEU A 587 14.02 14.44 15.91
C LEU A 587 14.93 15.44 15.18
N PRO A 588 14.70 15.68 13.87
CA PRO A 588 15.46 16.69 13.13
C PRO A 588 15.22 18.10 13.65
N LEU A 589 16.14 19.02 13.35
CA LEU A 589 15.91 20.46 13.48
C LEU A 589 15.28 20.97 12.20
N ILE A 590 14.18 21.72 12.31
CA ILE A 590 13.45 22.28 11.18
C ILE A 590 13.69 23.79 11.10
N ILE A 591 14.03 24.28 9.90
CA ILE A 591 14.12 25.68 9.55
C ILE A 591 12.89 26.05 8.73
N GLY A 592 12.10 27.02 9.20
CA GLY A 592 10.86 27.43 8.54
C GLY A 592 9.66 26.51 8.86
N GLY A 593 9.66 25.84 9.99
CA GLY A 593 8.56 24.99 10.45
C GLY A 593 8.74 24.50 11.86
N ASP A 594 7.76 23.77 12.39
CA ASP A 594 7.85 22.96 13.60
C ASP A 594 8.10 21.50 13.25
N VAL A 595 8.57 20.69 14.19
CA VAL A 595 8.77 19.25 14.01
C VAL A 595 7.60 18.48 14.62
N SER A 596 7.09 17.48 13.89
CA SER A 596 6.10 16.53 14.41
C SER A 596 6.77 15.36 15.13
N GLY A 597 6.00 14.58 15.89
CA GLY A 597 6.49 13.37 16.57
C GLY A 597 7.02 12.28 15.61
N ALA A 598 6.67 12.37 14.32
CA ALA A 598 7.21 11.53 13.26
C ALA A 598 8.46 12.12 12.56
N GLY A 599 8.98 13.26 13.06
CA GLY A 599 10.16 13.92 12.47
C GLY A 599 9.87 14.71 11.19
N GLN A 600 8.62 14.94 10.84
CA GLN A 600 8.23 15.66 9.63
C GLN A 600 7.96 17.14 9.94
N PRO A 601 8.25 18.08 8.99
CA PRO A 601 7.86 19.47 9.13
C PRO A 601 6.34 19.64 9.28
N THR A 602 5.95 20.61 10.09
CA THR A 602 4.55 21.03 10.30
C THR A 602 4.53 22.49 10.72
N SER A 603 3.36 23.14 10.73
CA SER A 603 3.23 24.57 11.10
C SER A 603 4.26 25.45 10.39
N GLU A 604 4.42 25.21 9.09
CA GLU A 604 5.46 25.83 8.25
C GLU A 604 5.24 27.34 8.12
N PHE A 605 6.35 28.05 8.01
CA PHE A 605 6.42 29.49 7.88
C PHE A 605 6.25 29.93 6.43
N THR A 606 5.64 31.10 6.22
CA THR A 606 5.54 31.76 4.91
C THR A 606 6.31 33.06 4.92
N GLY A 607 7.30 33.21 4.06
CA GLY A 607 8.17 34.36 3.99
C GLY A 607 9.62 33.99 3.71
N THR A 608 10.55 34.81 4.17
CA THR A 608 12.00 34.60 3.97
C THR A 608 12.72 34.45 5.32
N ILE A 609 13.73 33.60 5.36
CA ILE A 609 14.71 33.50 6.43
C ILE A 609 16.08 33.82 5.81
N GLU A 610 16.74 34.84 6.33
CA GLU A 610 17.99 35.37 5.77
C GLU A 610 19.21 34.79 6.47
N ALA A 611 19.10 34.49 7.76
CA ALA A 611 20.16 33.80 8.51
C ALA A 611 19.60 33.04 9.71
N VAL A 612 20.28 31.94 10.09
CA VAL A 612 19.99 31.14 11.28
C VAL A 612 21.29 30.80 11.97
N ARG A 613 21.37 31.03 13.29
CA ARG A 613 22.50 30.58 14.10
C ARG A 613 22.04 29.87 15.39
N LEU A 614 22.66 28.74 15.68
CA LEU A 614 22.60 28.07 16.98
C LEU A 614 23.97 28.08 17.63
N SER A 615 24.02 28.47 18.87
CA SER A 615 25.26 28.54 19.66
C SER A 615 25.12 27.84 21.00
N SER A 616 26.21 27.23 21.48
CA SER A 616 26.30 26.55 22.77
C SER A 616 26.67 27.51 23.94
N THR A 617 26.33 28.78 23.79
CA THR A 617 26.64 29.83 24.76
C THR A 617 25.55 30.87 24.80
N THR A 618 25.56 31.69 25.89
CA THR A 618 24.74 32.89 26.05
C THR A 618 25.37 34.05 25.28
N ARG A 619 24.84 34.39 24.09
CA ARG A 619 25.38 35.50 23.29
C ARG A 619 24.85 36.86 23.71
N TYR A 620 23.66 36.94 24.28
CA TYR A 620 23.00 38.17 24.66
C TYR A 620 22.69 38.21 26.13
N THR A 621 23.09 39.34 26.77
CA THR A 621 22.84 39.65 28.19
C THR A 621 22.36 41.09 28.31
N GLY A 622 21.57 41.40 29.34
CA GLY A 622 21.04 42.74 29.55
C GLY A 622 19.73 43.02 28.81
N GLU A 623 19.27 44.28 28.86
CA GLU A 623 17.96 44.67 28.31
C GLU A 623 17.98 45.06 26.85
N ALA A 624 19.16 45.46 26.33
CA ALA A 624 19.34 45.83 24.92
C ALA A 624 20.73 45.44 24.43
N VAL A 625 20.76 44.90 23.22
CA VAL A 625 21.96 44.52 22.46
C VAL A 625 21.79 44.98 21.01
N THR A 626 22.87 45.08 20.28
CA THR A 626 22.79 45.33 18.83
C THR A 626 23.08 44.04 18.09
N PRO A 627 22.07 43.41 17.45
CA PRO A 627 22.31 42.22 16.65
C PRO A 627 23.18 42.59 15.46
N ALA A 628 24.12 41.71 15.11
CA ALA A 628 24.91 41.90 13.87
C ALA A 628 24.06 41.45 12.68
N ASP A 629 24.22 42.13 11.55
CA ASP A 629 23.57 41.74 10.28
C ASP A 629 24.17 40.49 9.67
N GLN A 630 25.49 40.27 9.89
CA GLN A 630 26.21 39.05 9.50
C GLN A 630 26.90 38.48 10.72
N TRP A 631 26.95 37.16 10.79
CA TRP A 631 27.52 36.43 11.93
C TRP A 631 28.82 35.71 11.54
N GLU A 632 29.81 35.83 12.38
CA GLU A 632 31.06 35.07 12.27
C GLU A 632 30.94 33.78 13.12
N THR A 633 31.65 32.73 12.68
CA THR A 633 31.75 31.47 13.43
C THR A 633 32.81 31.57 14.53
N ASP A 634 32.57 30.86 15.63
CA ASP A 634 33.51 30.66 16.74
C ASP A 634 33.33 29.26 17.33
N ASP A 635 34.12 28.90 18.32
CA ASP A 635 34.08 27.60 19.00
C ASP A 635 32.70 27.26 19.63
N ALA A 636 31.86 28.24 19.88
CA ALA A 636 30.52 28.07 20.41
C ALA A 636 29.45 27.95 19.31
N THR A 637 29.77 28.16 18.06
CA THR A 637 28.81 28.06 16.94
C THR A 637 28.55 26.60 16.62
N VAL A 638 27.31 26.13 16.82
CA VAL A 638 26.88 24.74 16.56
C VAL A 638 26.42 24.56 15.12
N LEU A 639 25.67 25.53 14.59
CA LEU A 639 25.33 25.65 13.17
C LEU A 639 25.18 27.12 12.79
N LEU A 640 25.46 27.43 11.53
CA LEU A 640 25.29 28.74 10.94
C LEU A 640 24.84 28.59 9.48
N PHE A 641 23.71 29.18 9.16
CA PHE A 641 23.25 29.38 7.79
C PHE A 641 23.14 30.89 7.53
N ASP A 642 23.94 31.40 6.63
CA ASP A 642 23.88 32.79 6.13
C ASP A 642 23.29 32.86 4.71
N MET A 643 22.74 31.74 4.24
CA MET A 643 22.00 31.55 3.00
C MET A 643 22.79 31.81 1.72
N ASP A 644 24.09 31.88 1.75
CA ASP A 644 24.94 32.22 0.61
C ASP A 644 25.57 30.98 -0.08
N ARG A 645 25.40 29.77 0.47
CA ARG A 645 25.94 28.53 -0.11
C ARG A 645 24.91 27.42 -0.16
N LYS A 646 24.73 26.84 -1.35
CA LYS A 646 23.82 25.73 -1.64
C LYS A 646 24.53 24.67 -2.48
N MET A 647 24.24 23.40 -2.19
CA MET A 647 24.69 22.27 -2.99
C MET A 647 23.51 21.37 -3.32
N GLY A 648 22.96 21.49 -4.53
CA GLY A 648 21.74 20.78 -4.89
C GLY A 648 20.59 21.10 -3.95
N PRO A 649 19.97 20.10 -3.31
CA PRO A 649 18.90 20.31 -2.36
C PRO A 649 19.37 20.68 -0.94
N TRP A 650 20.69 20.88 -0.71
CA TRP A 650 21.20 21.21 0.62
C TRP A 650 21.63 22.65 0.75
N LEU A 651 21.16 23.30 1.81
CA LEU A 651 21.71 24.53 2.34
C LEU A 651 22.94 24.20 3.19
N ILE A 652 24.04 24.90 2.97
CA ILE A 652 25.32 24.55 3.59
C ILE A 652 25.46 25.22 4.95
N ASP A 653 25.84 24.45 5.94
CA ASP A 653 26.24 24.93 7.26
C ASP A 653 27.66 25.50 7.23
N GLU A 654 27.80 26.75 7.58
CA GLU A 654 29.07 27.50 7.59
C GLU A 654 29.84 27.34 8.91
N SER A 655 29.27 26.67 9.93
CA SER A 655 29.95 26.48 11.22
C SER A 655 31.16 25.52 11.12
N GLY A 656 31.26 24.74 10.05
CA GLY A 656 32.26 23.67 9.89
C GLY A 656 31.90 22.36 10.61
N ASN A 657 30.72 22.26 11.23
CA ASN A 657 30.25 21.04 11.91
C ASN A 657 29.51 20.07 10.97
N GLY A 658 29.21 20.49 9.75
CA GLY A 658 28.54 19.67 8.75
C GLY A 658 27.05 19.46 9.00
N ALA A 659 26.41 20.36 9.73
CA ALA A 659 24.98 20.31 10.04
C ALA A 659 24.11 20.89 8.90
N HIS A 660 24.34 20.40 7.67
CA HIS A 660 23.67 20.91 6.48
C HIS A 660 22.15 20.68 6.54
N ALA A 661 21.37 21.60 5.96
CA ALA A 661 19.91 21.46 5.90
C ALA A 661 19.46 20.98 4.52
N LYS A 662 18.71 19.91 4.47
CA LYS A 662 18.04 19.48 3.24
C LYS A 662 16.77 20.28 3.02
N LEU A 663 16.66 20.92 1.87
CA LEU A 663 15.47 21.66 1.48
C LEU A 663 14.37 20.70 1.04
N VAL A 664 13.18 20.85 1.58
CA VAL A 664 12.00 20.05 1.27
C VAL A 664 10.84 20.91 0.79
N GLY A 665 9.94 20.33 0.00
CA GLY A 665 8.87 21.07 -0.62
C GLY A 665 9.38 21.96 -1.76
N LYS A 666 8.97 23.24 -1.77
CA LYS A 666 9.38 24.25 -2.74
C LYS A 666 10.36 25.27 -2.16
N ALA A 667 11.03 24.92 -1.06
CA ALA A 667 12.04 25.78 -0.46
C ALA A 667 13.18 26.09 -1.47
N LYS A 668 13.56 27.33 -1.59
CA LYS A 668 14.60 27.78 -2.53
C LYS A 668 15.39 28.94 -1.95
N LEU A 669 16.61 29.13 -2.44
CA LEU A 669 17.40 30.32 -2.22
C LEU A 669 17.18 31.32 -3.36
N GLU A 670 16.79 32.52 -3.06
CA GLU A 670 16.60 33.65 -3.97
C GLU A 670 17.07 34.95 -3.35
#